data_e649107720d1af33e2c7cd09492833a4
#
_entry.id   e649107720d1af33e2c7cd09492833a4
#
_cell.length_a   1.000
_cell.length_b   1.000
_cell.length_c   1.000
_cell.angle_alpha   90.00
_cell.angle_beta   90.00
_cell.angle_gamma   90.00
#
_symmetry.space_group_name_H-M   'P 1'
#
loop_
_entity.id
_entity.type
_entity.pdbx_description
1 polymer ?
#
loop_
_entity_poly.entity_id
_entity_poly.type
_entity_poly.pdbx_seq_one_letter_code
_entity_poly.pdbx_strand_id
1 'polypeptide(L)'
;MEDWATGIDVGELASSLSHDGPISQARTFSLVNEKSLLPTVESSQTIELLEAIFLEERKPVVVFDAEQPEAITVRLLIAFWPSFRRNFAITTFALSPRSISGRSFDLIFSSKDARSRFSDWEGRKIDVRKEANPRHRWTIQIAERVFGTEWPSLVKVDALGELTSGGGEADLRVSLLWNELHSKLQSSPNAALGLLDIANSRAKRNLDAIRTLEPALADAARRAVVQFSPTDAWRFLYALTEKLREFRLNLSAAKVIRAAAIKLATGHPDEALANIPVVSSGKGKQLLLGAIGEGLSKIGLPELGKALAKLPPSELLHLLINSASLAEAALPYLTGLTESLASEIEYSPPALQQQARRHLLRYLISDEDAPLAKVLFPLLDEKDLLNEARWLAQTNGYASEEIARLLVDRAAQLEQISALRDFVSEVEPGPGADSLLSKLVGPSKEGLAWLLGRTELADERKARLISEILSEQNWDQIRSVAAYDFAPRLLQLLALEPALNIGLIDALVRELKQHDGDVLLAILKTIPHATGDIQTRLSRKTLEALLVQEWPDRRAIVEALLAGIGPKIDITNIIRIGLAKAVPGNVAAANIGIFNCTPPETRIRFLKSVEEFCRALTARGTIDYGNDGSEHAAAILWDASVVNPTGFVKASSLLLPFLMRSVNEPAGPLIAAAFPPVYQELKKADEAPDFLRFFLFVDWDKCKVARRDLVDQFLISNWRGTDIALAASRAGDASRILRRIEKMGGSAAIEQVWDSLTSIPEPWRSDISQAIKNI
;
A
#
# COMPACT_ATOMS: atom_id res chain seq x y z
N MET A 1 -39.38 63.27 18.41
CA MET A 1 -40.68 63.00 19.06
C MET A 1 -40.83 61.54 19.48
N GLU A 2 -39.91 60.66 19.13
CA GLU A 2 -39.93 59.29 19.64
C GLU A 2 -39.51 59.15 21.11
N ASP A 3 -38.90 60.21 21.66
CA ASP A 3 -38.36 60.21 23.02
C ASP A 3 -39.29 60.74 24.10
N TRP A 4 -40.51 61.05 23.77
CA TRP A 4 -41.55 61.50 24.73
C TRP A 4 -41.75 60.53 25.91
N ALA A 5 -41.53 59.27 25.68
CA ALA A 5 -41.67 58.27 26.72
C ALA A 5 -40.43 58.12 27.61
N THR A 6 -39.31 58.80 27.33
CA THR A 6 -38.06 58.69 28.02
C THR A 6 -37.74 59.85 29.00
N GLY A 7 -38.75 60.70 29.29
CA GLY A 7 -38.62 61.73 30.34
C GLY A 7 -37.90 63.01 29.90
N ILE A 8 -37.94 63.36 28.60
CA ILE A 8 -37.49 64.66 28.12
C ILE A 8 -38.41 65.78 28.71
N ASP A 9 -37.82 66.72 29.37
CA ASP A 9 -38.56 67.91 29.92
C ASP A 9 -39.20 68.67 28.75
N VAL A 10 -40.53 68.73 28.72
CA VAL A 10 -41.28 69.45 27.70
C VAL A 10 -40.96 70.97 27.68
N GLY A 11 -40.52 71.54 28.82
CA GLY A 11 -40.03 72.92 28.92
C GLY A 11 -38.73 73.16 28.17
N GLU A 12 -37.80 72.19 28.20
CA GLU A 12 -36.53 72.27 27.52
C GLU A 12 -36.74 72.01 25.96
N LEU A 13 -37.65 71.16 25.57
CA LEU A 13 -38.02 71.02 24.16
C LEU A 13 -38.73 72.28 23.62
N ALA A 14 -39.61 72.86 24.38
CA ALA A 14 -40.28 74.13 24.01
C ALA A 14 -39.32 75.31 23.87
N SER A 15 -38.32 75.43 24.76
CA SER A 15 -37.31 76.46 24.69
C SER A 15 -36.33 76.29 23.52
N SER A 16 -36.08 75.01 23.08
CA SER A 16 -35.24 74.72 21.93
C SER A 16 -35.93 74.94 20.57
N LEU A 17 -37.26 74.94 20.56
CA LEU A 17 -38.08 75.19 19.36
C LEU A 17 -38.40 76.68 19.14
N SER A 18 -38.14 77.55 20.11
CA SER A 18 -38.43 78.97 20.05
C SER A 18 -37.34 79.82 19.38
N HIS A 19 -36.31 79.26 18.84
CA HIS A 19 -35.29 80.01 18.11
C HIS A 19 -35.56 79.89 16.59
N ASP A 20 -35.86 81.04 15.99
CA ASP A 20 -36.06 81.22 14.55
C ASP A 20 -34.75 80.99 13.78
N GLY A 21 -34.42 79.77 13.47
CA GLY A 21 -33.31 79.40 12.61
C GLY A 21 -33.60 78.10 11.89
N PRO A 22 -33.06 77.89 10.65
CA PRO A 22 -33.25 76.62 9.98
C PRO A 22 -32.66 75.48 10.80
N ILE A 23 -33.48 74.46 11.11
CA ILE A 23 -33.06 73.24 11.83
C ILE A 23 -32.10 72.44 10.90
N SER A 24 -30.82 72.80 10.88
CA SER A 24 -29.81 72.16 10.06
C SER A 24 -28.84 71.24 10.82
N GLN A 25 -29.02 71.03 12.11
CA GLN A 25 -28.17 70.19 12.93
C GLN A 25 -29.02 69.28 13.83
N ALA A 26 -28.84 68.00 13.74
CA ALA A 26 -29.35 67.04 14.69
C ALA A 26 -28.73 67.36 16.08
N ARG A 27 -29.54 67.87 16.98
CA ARG A 27 -29.12 68.07 18.38
C ARG A 27 -29.32 66.73 19.12
N THR A 28 -28.24 66.18 19.60
CA THR A 28 -28.27 65.06 20.52
C THR A 28 -28.60 65.62 21.90
N PHE A 29 -29.77 65.33 22.35
CA PHE A 29 -30.14 65.59 23.75
C PHE A 29 -29.51 64.50 24.61
N SER A 30 -28.63 64.87 25.55
CA SER A 30 -28.20 63.93 26.60
C SER A 30 -29.40 63.69 27.51
N LEU A 31 -29.92 62.52 27.58
CA LEU A 31 -30.80 62.10 28.64
C LEU A 31 -30.10 62.36 29.98
N VAL A 32 -30.56 63.26 30.77
CA VAL A 32 -30.04 63.48 32.12
C VAL A 32 -30.24 62.15 32.86
N ASN A 33 -29.16 61.58 33.35
CA ASN A 33 -29.12 60.30 34.02
C ASN A 33 -29.61 60.41 35.49
N GLU A 34 -30.71 61.04 35.70
CA GLU A 34 -31.47 60.82 36.91
C GLU A 34 -32.43 59.65 36.61
N LYS A 35 -32.07 58.46 37.03
CA LYS A 35 -32.94 57.29 37.12
C LYS A 35 -34.09 57.60 38.08
N SER A 36 -35.05 58.38 37.67
CA SER A 36 -36.31 58.40 38.36
C SER A 36 -36.95 57.06 38.14
N LEU A 37 -36.82 56.19 39.12
CA LEU A 37 -37.52 54.90 39.13
C LEU A 37 -39.00 55.16 38.94
N LEU A 38 -39.56 54.63 37.81
CA LEU A 38 -40.96 54.73 37.58
C LEU A 38 -41.71 53.95 38.72
N PRO A 39 -42.65 54.57 39.41
CA PRO A 39 -43.37 53.93 40.47
C PRO A 39 -44.04 52.64 39.95
N THR A 40 -43.91 51.55 40.70
CA THR A 40 -44.63 50.33 40.39
C THR A 40 -46.12 50.54 40.58
N VAL A 41 -46.92 49.88 39.72
CA VAL A 41 -48.41 50.02 39.77
C VAL A 41 -48.96 48.66 40.16
N GLU A 42 -49.45 48.53 41.38
CA GLU A 42 -50.17 47.34 41.85
C GLU A 42 -51.68 47.58 41.74
N SER A 43 -52.29 47.06 40.68
CA SER A 43 -53.73 47.17 40.50
C SER A 43 -54.26 45.95 39.76
N SER A 44 -55.38 45.39 40.21
CA SER A 44 -56.11 44.31 39.55
C SER A 44 -56.60 44.69 38.16
N GLN A 45 -56.79 45.99 37.91
CA GLN A 45 -57.19 46.53 36.59
C GLN A 45 -56.11 46.32 35.52
N THR A 46 -54.82 46.25 35.89
CA THR A 46 -53.72 46.11 34.95
C THR A 46 -53.78 44.79 34.18
N ILE A 47 -54.29 43.74 34.81
CA ILE A 47 -54.49 42.43 34.18
C ILE A 47 -55.51 42.54 33.08
N GLU A 48 -56.73 43.04 33.40
CA GLU A 48 -57.82 43.14 32.42
C GLU A 48 -57.49 44.14 31.30
N LEU A 49 -56.76 45.22 31.63
CA LEU A 49 -56.27 46.19 30.68
C LEU A 49 -55.32 45.61 29.64
N LEU A 50 -54.36 44.82 30.07
CA LEU A 50 -53.41 44.19 29.16
C LEU A 50 -54.07 43.15 28.26
N GLU A 51 -55.05 42.38 28.79
CA GLU A 51 -55.81 41.46 27.97
C GLU A 51 -56.62 42.23 26.91
N ALA A 52 -57.28 43.29 27.28
CA ALA A 52 -58.09 44.08 26.36
C ALA A 52 -57.26 44.76 25.26
N ILE A 53 -56.00 45.16 25.55
CA ILE A 53 -55.15 45.82 24.59
C ILE A 53 -54.42 44.82 23.66
N PHE A 54 -53.95 43.67 24.17
CA PHE A 54 -53.01 42.82 23.46
C PHE A 54 -53.47 41.41 23.18
N LEU A 55 -54.39 40.89 24.00
CA LEU A 55 -54.71 39.43 23.95
C LEU A 55 -56.14 39.14 23.50
N GLU A 56 -57.00 40.16 23.48
CA GLU A 56 -58.38 40.09 22.97
C GLU A 56 -58.55 40.86 21.65
N GLU A 57 -59.78 40.89 21.10
CA GLU A 57 -60.09 41.72 19.96
C GLU A 57 -59.95 43.18 20.32
N ARG A 58 -59.20 43.95 19.52
CA ARG A 58 -58.86 45.36 19.80
C ARG A 58 -60.13 46.21 19.73
N LYS A 59 -60.49 46.73 20.90
CA LYS A 59 -61.54 47.70 21.06
C LYS A 59 -61.05 48.85 21.93
N PRO A 60 -61.57 50.08 21.76
CA PRO A 60 -61.29 51.16 22.69
C PRO A 60 -61.58 50.75 24.13
N VAL A 61 -60.78 51.14 25.08
CA VAL A 61 -60.90 50.71 26.48
C VAL A 61 -61.15 51.97 27.36
N VAL A 62 -62.10 51.89 28.28
CA VAL A 62 -62.27 52.84 29.36
C VAL A 62 -61.99 52.18 30.70
N VAL A 63 -61.14 52.79 31.52
CA VAL A 63 -60.89 52.35 32.88
C VAL A 63 -61.43 53.37 33.87
N PHE A 64 -62.32 52.86 34.75
CA PHE A 64 -62.95 53.71 35.75
C PHE A 64 -62.19 53.69 37.11
N ASP A 65 -62.07 54.87 37.74
CA ASP A 65 -61.41 55.05 39.04
C ASP A 65 -60.05 54.44 39.14
N ALA A 66 -59.21 54.60 38.13
CA ALA A 66 -57.82 54.16 38.20
C ALA A 66 -57.05 55.04 39.23
N GLU A 67 -56.35 54.43 40.16
CA GLU A 67 -55.61 55.17 41.21
C GLU A 67 -54.41 55.98 40.67
N GLN A 68 -53.76 55.48 39.61
CA GLN A 68 -52.57 56.11 39.02
C GLN A 68 -52.60 56.10 37.49
N PRO A 69 -53.54 56.79 36.85
CA PRO A 69 -53.74 56.77 35.40
C PRO A 69 -52.50 57.26 34.62
N GLU A 70 -51.76 58.21 35.11
CA GLU A 70 -50.52 58.73 34.53
C GLU A 70 -49.45 57.68 34.55
N ALA A 71 -49.21 57.03 35.69
CA ALA A 71 -48.17 56.00 35.84
C ALA A 71 -48.48 54.78 34.94
N ILE A 72 -49.77 54.36 34.86
CA ILE A 72 -50.22 53.29 33.95
C ILE A 72 -49.91 53.70 32.52
N THR A 73 -50.27 54.93 32.12
CA THR A 73 -50.07 55.45 30.77
C THR A 73 -48.59 55.45 30.37
N VAL A 74 -47.71 56.01 31.22
CA VAL A 74 -46.28 56.08 30.95
C VAL A 74 -45.70 54.67 30.82
N ARG A 75 -46.02 53.77 31.72
CA ARG A 75 -45.56 52.36 31.67
C ARG A 75 -46.02 51.67 30.43
N LEU A 76 -47.23 51.81 29.99
CA LEU A 76 -47.76 51.23 28.73
C LEU A 76 -47.02 51.79 27.51
N LEU A 77 -46.85 53.14 27.45
CA LEU A 77 -46.16 53.78 26.33
C LEU A 77 -44.70 53.38 26.22
N ILE A 78 -44.03 53.20 27.36
CA ILE A 78 -42.66 52.66 27.35
C ILE A 78 -42.62 51.22 26.88
N ALA A 79 -43.59 50.41 27.32
CA ALA A 79 -43.64 49.00 26.97
C ALA A 79 -44.03 48.75 25.50
N PHE A 80 -44.71 49.70 24.87
CA PHE A 80 -45.19 49.53 23.48
C PHE A 80 -44.01 49.58 22.49
N TRP A 81 -44.11 48.74 21.44
CA TRP A 81 -43.18 48.84 20.31
C TRP A 81 -43.47 50.12 19.49
N PRO A 82 -42.51 50.67 18.75
CA PRO A 82 -42.57 51.97 18.13
C PRO A 82 -43.77 52.20 17.22
N SER A 83 -44.14 51.24 16.35
CA SER A 83 -45.26 51.35 15.43
C SER A 83 -46.62 51.38 16.16
N PHE A 84 -46.76 50.57 17.22
CA PHE A 84 -47.96 50.54 18.04
C PHE A 84 -48.12 51.81 18.84
N ARG A 85 -47.06 52.31 19.50
CA ARG A 85 -46.97 53.52 20.25
C ARG A 85 -47.43 54.76 19.44
N ARG A 86 -46.94 54.89 18.20
CA ARG A 86 -47.28 56.01 17.29
C ARG A 86 -48.79 56.06 16.95
N ASN A 87 -49.46 54.94 16.97
CA ASN A 87 -50.87 54.82 16.60
C ASN A 87 -51.81 54.63 17.78
N PHE A 88 -51.35 54.73 19.01
CA PHE A 88 -52.13 54.51 20.21
C PHE A 88 -52.47 55.83 20.90
N ALA A 89 -53.76 56.17 20.91
CA ALA A 89 -54.23 57.41 21.49
C ALA A 89 -54.76 57.17 22.92
N ILE A 90 -54.18 57.89 23.90
CA ILE A 90 -54.52 57.76 25.32
C ILE A 90 -54.97 59.11 25.85
N THR A 91 -55.96 59.08 26.75
CA THR A 91 -56.29 60.25 27.63
C THR A 91 -56.32 59.76 29.06
N THR A 92 -55.62 60.49 29.94
CA THR A 92 -55.55 60.20 31.38
C THR A 92 -56.75 60.65 32.14
N PHE A 93 -57.63 61.50 31.54
CA PHE A 93 -58.90 61.90 32.12
C PHE A 93 -59.92 62.33 31.06
N ALA A 94 -61.08 61.72 31.05
CA ALA A 94 -62.22 62.15 30.23
C ALA A 94 -63.60 61.79 30.89
N LEU A 95 -64.54 62.68 30.88
CA LEU A 95 -65.89 62.45 31.46
C LEU A 95 -66.87 61.91 30.45
N SER A 96 -66.52 61.70 29.20
CA SER A 96 -67.37 61.16 28.13
C SER A 96 -66.45 60.57 27.02
N PRO A 97 -66.95 59.70 26.16
CA PRO A 97 -66.15 59.22 25.00
C PRO A 97 -65.60 60.37 24.18
N ARG A 98 -64.35 60.31 23.85
CA ARG A 98 -63.64 61.30 23.04
C ARG A 98 -63.03 60.71 21.78
N SER A 99 -62.97 61.54 20.76
CA SER A 99 -62.33 61.22 19.49
C SER A 99 -61.40 62.35 19.01
N ILE A 100 -60.37 62.05 18.28
CA ILE A 100 -59.55 63.02 17.57
C ILE A 100 -59.66 62.66 16.07
N SER A 101 -60.02 63.68 15.27
CA SER A 101 -60.23 63.55 13.84
C SER A 101 -61.10 62.34 13.45
N GLY A 102 -62.21 62.15 14.21
CA GLY A 102 -63.13 61.02 13.97
C GLY A 102 -62.71 59.63 14.51
N ARG A 103 -61.52 59.51 15.07
CA ARG A 103 -61.00 58.28 15.69
C ARG A 103 -61.18 58.35 17.22
N SER A 104 -61.77 57.33 17.81
CA SER A 104 -61.92 57.16 19.26
C SER A 104 -60.49 56.97 19.89
N PHE A 105 -60.29 57.45 21.10
CA PHE A 105 -59.13 57.13 21.90
C PHE A 105 -59.04 55.61 22.15
N ASP A 106 -57.92 55.03 22.06
CA ASP A 106 -57.70 53.62 22.31
C ASP A 106 -57.80 53.29 23.81
N LEU A 107 -57.38 54.24 24.69
CA LEU A 107 -57.48 54.09 26.14
C LEU A 107 -57.98 55.45 26.77
N ILE A 108 -59.01 55.32 27.58
CA ILE A 108 -59.60 56.45 28.30
C ILE A 108 -59.58 56.11 29.79
N PHE A 109 -59.12 57.03 30.63
CA PHE A 109 -59.32 56.96 32.08
C PHE A 109 -60.50 57.92 32.44
N SER A 110 -61.39 57.47 33.33
CA SER A 110 -62.54 58.20 33.70
C SER A 110 -62.95 57.97 35.16
N SER A 111 -63.63 58.96 35.77
CA SER A 111 -64.22 58.73 37.08
C SER A 111 -65.43 57.82 37.01
N LYS A 112 -65.71 57.17 38.10
CA LYS A 112 -66.92 56.29 38.21
C LYS A 112 -68.19 57.05 37.98
N ASP A 113 -68.27 58.29 38.37
CA ASP A 113 -69.47 59.11 38.21
C ASP A 113 -69.81 59.39 36.74
N ALA A 114 -68.82 59.29 35.85
CA ALA A 114 -68.99 59.43 34.41
C ALA A 114 -69.49 58.16 33.70
N ARG A 115 -69.66 57.03 34.40
CA ARG A 115 -69.98 55.74 33.85
C ARG A 115 -71.25 55.72 32.99
N SER A 116 -72.27 56.47 33.37
CA SER A 116 -73.52 56.59 32.60
C SER A 116 -73.32 57.19 31.23
N ARG A 117 -72.30 58.02 31.04
CA ARG A 117 -71.96 58.64 29.75
C ARG A 117 -71.29 57.71 28.78
N PHE A 118 -70.82 56.53 29.25
CA PHE A 118 -70.23 55.46 28.47
C PHE A 118 -71.16 54.25 28.28
N SER A 119 -72.53 54.41 28.69
CA SER A 119 -73.46 53.29 28.60
C SER A 119 -73.55 52.70 27.20
N ASP A 120 -73.74 53.53 26.18
CA ASP A 120 -73.93 53.16 24.77
C ASP A 120 -72.62 53.10 23.97
N TRP A 121 -71.45 53.28 24.63
CA TRP A 121 -70.20 53.21 23.98
C TRP A 121 -69.72 51.75 23.80
N GLU A 122 -69.34 51.40 22.57
CA GLU A 122 -69.04 50.01 22.19
C GLU A 122 -67.72 49.51 22.71
N GLY A 123 -66.89 50.35 23.35
CA GLY A 123 -65.62 49.98 23.90
C GLY A 123 -65.69 49.08 25.13
N ARG A 124 -64.51 48.52 25.50
CA ARG A 124 -64.37 47.73 26.72
C ARG A 124 -64.42 48.61 27.95
N LYS A 125 -65.24 48.23 28.95
CA LYS A 125 -65.37 48.95 30.22
C LYS A 125 -64.74 48.14 31.36
N ILE A 126 -63.70 48.71 32.00
CA ILE A 126 -62.96 48.08 33.10
C ILE A 126 -63.23 48.85 34.42
N ASP A 127 -63.65 48.09 35.43
CA ASP A 127 -64.01 48.65 36.75
C ASP A 127 -63.01 48.11 37.83
N VAL A 128 -62.43 49.03 38.65
CA VAL A 128 -61.52 48.74 39.75
C VAL A 128 -62.05 47.71 40.76
N ARG A 129 -63.33 47.62 40.95
CA ARG A 129 -64.00 46.86 42.03
C ARG A 129 -64.16 45.38 41.73
N LYS A 130 -63.80 44.89 40.57
CA LYS A 130 -63.88 43.49 40.22
C LYS A 130 -62.53 42.82 40.27
N GLU A 131 -62.35 41.78 41.05
CA GLU A 131 -61.23 40.94 40.96
C GLU A 131 -61.05 40.35 39.54
N ALA A 132 -60.06 40.75 38.84
CA ALA A 132 -59.82 40.25 37.48
C ALA A 132 -59.03 38.96 37.56
N ASN A 133 -59.67 37.85 37.17
CA ASN A 133 -58.94 36.61 36.94
C ASN A 133 -58.34 36.63 35.53
N PRO A 134 -57.03 36.26 35.36
CA PRO A 134 -56.41 36.26 34.08
C PRO A 134 -57.04 35.21 33.19
N ARG A 135 -57.46 35.58 31.95
CA ARG A 135 -58.07 34.70 30.96
C ARG A 135 -57.03 34.06 30.06
N HIS A 136 -55.86 34.68 29.92
CA HIS A 136 -54.79 34.25 29.07
C HIS A 136 -53.55 33.89 29.91
N ARG A 137 -52.92 32.83 29.55
CA ARG A 137 -51.77 32.26 30.31
C ARG A 137 -50.59 33.20 30.47
N TRP A 138 -50.44 34.23 29.62
CA TRP A 138 -49.32 35.16 29.67
C TRP A 138 -49.63 36.43 30.42
N THR A 139 -50.88 36.71 30.77
CA THR A 139 -51.32 37.99 31.32
C THR A 139 -50.57 38.37 32.58
N ILE A 140 -50.43 37.44 33.54
CA ILE A 140 -49.68 37.71 34.80
C ILE A 140 -48.23 38.11 34.53
N GLN A 141 -47.58 37.41 33.65
CA GLN A 141 -46.19 37.67 33.32
C GLN A 141 -45.99 39.02 32.62
N ILE A 142 -46.91 39.41 31.74
CA ILE A 142 -46.88 40.71 31.08
C ILE A 142 -47.15 41.81 32.10
N ALA A 143 -48.16 41.61 32.99
CA ALA A 143 -48.52 42.58 34.03
C ALA A 143 -47.31 42.85 34.96
N GLU A 144 -46.64 41.82 35.44
CA GLU A 144 -45.43 41.90 36.24
C GLU A 144 -44.30 42.70 35.51
N ARG A 145 -44.09 42.42 34.23
CA ARG A 145 -43.07 43.12 33.43
C ARG A 145 -43.39 44.58 33.12
N VAL A 146 -44.62 44.85 32.80
CA VAL A 146 -45.05 46.20 32.45
C VAL A 146 -45.20 47.09 33.71
N PHE A 147 -45.76 46.51 34.78
CA PHE A 147 -46.18 47.30 35.95
C PHE A 147 -45.32 47.07 37.19
N GLY A 148 -44.70 45.90 37.34
CA GLY A 148 -43.93 45.53 38.52
C GLY A 148 -42.39 45.69 38.39
N THR A 149 -41.85 45.97 37.21
CA THR A 149 -40.40 46.14 37.00
C THR A 149 -39.96 47.59 36.84
N GLU A 150 -38.72 47.89 37.05
CA GLU A 150 -38.17 49.25 36.84
C GLU A 150 -38.30 49.70 35.38
N TRP A 151 -38.09 48.78 34.43
CA TRP A 151 -38.21 49.06 33.00
C TRP A 151 -39.37 48.28 32.40
N PRO A 152 -40.47 48.98 32.07
CA PRO A 152 -41.64 48.36 31.47
C PRO A 152 -41.33 47.70 30.12
N SER A 153 -41.70 46.43 29.95
CA SER A 153 -41.53 45.70 28.72
C SER A 153 -42.64 44.65 28.53
N LEU A 154 -43.12 44.45 27.31
CA LEU A 154 -44.12 43.40 27.00
C LEU A 154 -43.48 42.01 26.94
N VAL A 155 -42.24 41.89 26.50
CA VAL A 155 -41.47 40.65 26.37
C VAL A 155 -40.15 40.78 27.08
N LYS A 156 -39.62 39.70 27.58
CA LYS A 156 -38.30 39.64 28.25
C LYS A 156 -37.17 40.04 27.31
N VAL A 157 -37.18 39.50 26.08
CA VAL A 157 -36.27 39.78 25.02
C VAL A 157 -36.98 39.67 23.69
N ASP A 158 -36.87 40.66 22.82
CA ASP A 158 -37.32 40.59 21.44
C ASP A 158 -36.22 39.96 20.56
N ALA A 159 -35.96 38.69 20.82
CA ALA A 159 -34.87 37.96 20.12
C ALA A 159 -35.15 37.84 18.63
N LEU A 160 -36.40 37.93 18.19
CA LEU A 160 -36.80 37.85 16.80
C LEU A 160 -36.79 39.21 16.08
N GLY A 161 -36.69 40.31 16.84
CA GLY A 161 -36.74 41.69 16.29
C GLY A 161 -38.07 42.05 15.62
N GLU A 162 -39.08 41.23 15.84
CA GLU A 162 -40.39 41.36 15.17
C GLU A 162 -41.19 42.56 15.66
N LEU A 163 -41.08 42.86 16.96
CA LEU A 163 -41.76 44.00 17.58
C LEU A 163 -41.09 45.34 17.19
N THR A 164 -39.77 45.31 17.01
CA THR A 164 -38.98 46.53 16.63
C THR A 164 -39.13 46.89 15.16
N SER A 165 -39.38 45.88 14.28
CA SER A 165 -39.45 46.08 12.83
C SER A 165 -40.85 46.44 12.28
N GLY A 166 -41.81 46.76 13.13
CA GLY A 166 -43.17 47.13 12.70
C GLY A 166 -44.22 46.04 12.93
N GLY A 167 -44.00 45.19 13.91
CA GLY A 167 -44.82 44.06 14.27
C GLY A 167 -46.26 44.40 14.71
N GLY A 168 -47.10 43.41 14.71
CA GLY A 168 -48.51 43.48 15.17
C GLY A 168 -48.76 42.60 16.40
N GLU A 169 -50.05 42.47 16.79
CA GLU A 169 -50.45 41.64 17.93
C GLU A 169 -50.10 40.17 17.76
N ALA A 170 -50.11 39.67 16.51
CA ALA A 170 -49.68 38.32 16.18
C ALA A 170 -48.20 38.11 16.49
N ASP A 171 -47.38 39.13 16.25
CA ASP A 171 -45.94 39.07 16.47
C ASP A 171 -45.60 39.14 17.98
N LEU A 172 -46.41 39.88 18.75
CA LEU A 172 -46.32 39.83 20.22
C LEU A 172 -46.62 38.42 20.77
N ARG A 173 -47.67 37.78 20.28
CA ARG A 173 -47.96 36.37 20.70
C ARG A 173 -46.84 35.42 20.36
N VAL A 174 -46.20 35.55 19.19
CA VAL A 174 -45.06 34.75 18.80
C VAL A 174 -43.84 35.02 19.72
N SER A 175 -43.59 36.31 20.04
CA SER A 175 -42.52 36.71 20.98
C SER A 175 -42.74 36.19 22.39
N LEU A 176 -43.97 36.19 22.86
CA LEU A 176 -44.38 35.61 24.15
C LEU A 176 -44.16 34.08 24.17
N LEU A 177 -44.61 33.37 23.11
CA LEU A 177 -44.37 31.98 22.96
C LEU A 177 -42.88 31.62 22.92
N TRP A 178 -42.11 32.41 22.19
CA TRP A 178 -40.67 32.30 22.17
C TRP A 178 -40.04 32.38 23.56
N ASN A 179 -40.39 33.42 24.34
CA ASN A 179 -39.90 33.59 25.70
C ASN A 179 -40.35 32.45 26.64
N GLU A 180 -41.56 31.95 26.49
CA GLU A 180 -42.08 30.79 27.23
C GLU A 180 -41.26 29.52 26.91
N LEU A 181 -41.08 29.22 25.62
CA LEU A 181 -40.28 28.06 25.19
C LEU A 181 -38.83 28.18 25.63
N HIS A 182 -38.28 29.40 25.51
CA HIS A 182 -36.90 29.64 25.96
C HIS A 182 -36.72 29.42 27.47
N SER A 183 -37.70 29.83 28.30
CA SER A 183 -37.68 29.53 29.73
C SER A 183 -37.83 28.03 30.04
N LYS A 184 -38.58 27.29 29.21
CA LYS A 184 -38.76 25.83 29.35
C LYS A 184 -37.62 25.00 28.81
N LEU A 185 -36.65 25.60 28.13
CA LEU A 185 -35.46 24.86 27.61
C LEU A 185 -34.73 24.09 28.69
N GLN A 186 -34.67 24.63 29.92
CA GLN A 186 -33.98 23.96 31.01
C GLN A 186 -34.72 22.74 31.55
N SER A 187 -36.02 22.70 31.46
CA SER A 187 -36.88 21.62 31.96
C SER A 187 -37.26 20.60 30.90
N SER A 188 -37.35 21.01 29.65
CA SER A 188 -37.80 20.15 28.55
C SER A 188 -36.98 20.35 27.28
N PRO A 189 -36.22 19.36 26.81
CA PRO A 189 -35.52 19.43 25.51
C PRO A 189 -36.46 19.72 24.33
N ASN A 190 -37.70 19.25 24.36
CA ASN A 190 -38.68 19.46 23.29
C ASN A 190 -39.00 20.94 23.03
N ALA A 191 -38.77 21.82 24.01
CA ALA A 191 -38.94 23.25 23.81
C ALA A 191 -38.00 23.80 22.71
N ALA A 192 -36.83 23.17 22.50
CA ALA A 192 -35.91 23.49 21.42
C ALA A 192 -36.54 23.30 20.03
N LEU A 193 -37.33 22.25 19.82
CA LEU A 193 -38.03 22.01 18.54
C LEU A 193 -39.07 23.11 18.25
N GLY A 194 -39.82 23.54 19.29
CA GLY A 194 -40.77 24.65 19.14
C GLY A 194 -40.10 25.97 18.82
N LEU A 195 -38.94 26.28 19.43
CA LEU A 195 -38.17 27.47 19.10
C LEU A 195 -37.64 27.45 17.67
N LEU A 196 -37.22 26.30 17.19
CA LEU A 196 -36.80 26.14 15.79
C LEU A 196 -37.98 26.28 14.82
N ASP A 197 -39.19 25.78 15.17
CA ASP A 197 -40.37 25.97 14.33
C ASP A 197 -40.75 27.44 14.19
N ILE A 198 -40.69 28.18 15.28
CA ILE A 198 -40.92 29.64 15.25
C ILE A 198 -39.81 30.32 14.39
N ALA A 199 -38.57 29.99 14.61
CA ALA A 199 -37.45 30.54 13.85
C ALA A 199 -37.56 30.20 12.35
N ASN A 200 -37.94 28.96 11.99
CA ASN A 200 -38.13 28.50 10.62
C ASN A 200 -39.30 29.24 9.93
N SER A 201 -40.40 29.41 10.62
CA SER A 201 -41.59 30.13 10.06
C SER A 201 -41.29 31.60 9.73
N ARG A 202 -40.25 32.18 10.37
CA ARG A 202 -39.82 33.58 10.25
C ARG A 202 -38.45 33.71 9.55
N ALA A 203 -37.91 32.66 8.98
CA ALA A 203 -36.51 32.49 8.52
C ALA A 203 -35.98 33.58 7.56
N LYS A 204 -36.82 34.29 6.85
CA LYS A 204 -36.32 35.32 5.92
C LYS A 204 -35.73 36.56 6.62
N ARG A 205 -35.89 36.69 7.95
CA ARG A 205 -35.50 37.88 8.71
C ARG A 205 -34.52 37.63 9.86
N ASN A 206 -34.32 36.40 10.34
CA ASN A 206 -33.68 36.16 11.66
C ASN A 206 -32.68 35.06 11.77
N LEU A 207 -31.65 35.01 10.88
CA LEU A 207 -30.52 34.11 11.01
C LEU A 207 -29.76 34.30 12.35
N ASP A 208 -29.77 35.51 12.89
CA ASP A 208 -29.08 35.82 14.16
C ASP A 208 -29.83 35.25 15.38
N ALA A 209 -31.14 35.16 15.35
CA ALA A 209 -31.93 34.52 16.42
C ALA A 209 -31.60 33.01 16.54
N ILE A 210 -31.36 32.34 15.42
CA ILE A 210 -30.98 30.92 15.43
C ILE A 210 -29.57 30.76 15.98
N ARG A 211 -28.62 31.65 15.62
CA ARG A 211 -27.28 31.66 16.18
C ARG A 211 -27.27 31.85 17.69
N THR A 212 -28.14 32.72 18.21
CA THR A 212 -28.26 32.92 19.66
C THR A 212 -28.85 31.71 20.38
N LEU A 213 -29.64 30.85 19.68
CA LEU A 213 -30.15 29.59 20.23
C LEU A 213 -29.11 28.46 20.24
N GLU A 214 -28.04 28.56 19.49
CA GLU A 214 -27.10 27.48 19.29
C GLU A 214 -26.63 26.79 20.58
N PRO A 215 -26.20 27.49 21.64
CA PRO A 215 -25.83 26.87 22.92
C PRO A 215 -26.98 26.08 23.55
N ALA A 216 -28.20 26.61 23.45
CA ALA A 216 -29.40 25.99 24.03
C ALA A 216 -29.82 24.73 23.26
N LEU A 217 -29.69 24.74 21.93
CA LEU A 217 -29.93 23.56 21.09
C LEU A 217 -28.93 22.46 21.37
N ALA A 218 -27.65 22.81 21.53
CA ALA A 218 -26.60 21.90 21.91
C ALA A 218 -26.86 21.25 23.29
N ASP A 219 -27.28 22.06 24.24
CA ASP A 219 -27.64 21.56 25.58
C ASP A 219 -28.89 20.67 25.57
N ALA A 220 -29.92 21.02 24.79
CA ALA A 220 -31.11 20.18 24.60
C ALA A 220 -30.75 18.80 24.01
N ALA A 221 -29.83 18.74 23.03
CA ALA A 221 -29.38 17.47 22.47
C ALA A 221 -28.68 16.59 23.52
N ARG A 222 -27.82 17.17 24.36
CA ARG A 222 -27.15 16.42 25.45
C ARG A 222 -28.16 15.88 26.46
N ARG A 223 -29.12 16.71 26.88
CA ARG A 223 -30.13 16.32 27.86
C ARG A 223 -31.13 15.30 27.34
N ALA A 224 -31.51 15.37 26.08
CA ALA A 224 -32.38 14.41 25.46
C ALA A 224 -31.83 12.96 25.56
N VAL A 225 -30.55 12.79 25.34
CA VAL A 225 -29.89 11.47 25.46
C VAL A 225 -29.90 10.93 26.92
N VAL A 226 -30.01 11.80 27.90
CA VAL A 226 -30.01 11.40 29.32
C VAL A 226 -31.41 11.24 29.88
N GLN A 227 -32.36 12.09 29.41
CA GLN A 227 -33.70 12.20 30.00
C GLN A 227 -34.74 11.35 29.29
N PHE A 228 -34.56 11.11 27.99
CA PHE A 228 -35.56 10.40 27.18
C PHE A 228 -35.21 8.90 27.12
N SER A 229 -36.24 8.13 26.74
CA SER A 229 -35.97 6.74 26.31
C SER A 229 -35.09 6.77 25.06
N PRO A 230 -34.27 5.71 24.79
CA PRO A 230 -33.43 5.68 23.60
C PRO A 230 -34.18 5.96 22.30
N THR A 231 -35.36 5.39 22.15
CA THR A 231 -36.22 5.61 20.97
C THR A 231 -36.70 7.07 20.86
N ASP A 232 -37.10 7.69 21.95
CA ASP A 232 -37.56 9.10 21.94
C ASP A 232 -36.38 10.04 21.76
N ALA A 233 -35.20 9.69 22.30
CA ALA A 233 -33.99 10.45 22.06
C ALA A 233 -33.61 10.45 20.57
N TRP A 234 -33.69 9.32 19.87
CA TRP A 234 -33.48 9.25 18.43
C TRP A 234 -34.49 10.08 17.64
N ARG A 235 -35.76 10.00 17.99
CA ARG A 235 -36.82 10.84 17.37
C ARG A 235 -36.54 12.31 17.57
N PHE A 236 -36.12 12.70 18.78
CA PHE A 236 -35.76 14.10 19.06
C PHE A 236 -34.52 14.56 18.25
N LEU A 237 -33.43 13.78 18.25
CA LEU A 237 -32.22 14.13 17.49
C LEU A 237 -32.50 14.21 15.99
N TYR A 238 -33.33 13.30 15.46
CA TYR A 238 -33.77 13.33 14.06
C TYR A 238 -34.53 14.61 13.77
N ALA A 239 -35.62 14.93 14.55
CA ALA A 239 -36.42 16.13 14.36
C ALA A 239 -35.57 17.40 14.49
N LEU A 240 -34.64 17.45 15.46
CA LEU A 240 -33.71 18.57 15.64
C LEU A 240 -32.81 18.78 14.43
N THR A 241 -32.24 17.68 13.90
CA THR A 241 -31.35 17.72 12.75
C THR A 241 -32.08 18.14 11.47
N GLU A 242 -33.30 17.64 11.24
CA GLU A 242 -34.13 18.03 10.10
C GLU A 242 -34.45 19.54 10.11
N LYS A 243 -34.87 20.06 11.26
CA LYS A 243 -35.17 21.48 11.43
C LYS A 243 -33.95 22.39 11.27
N LEU A 244 -32.79 21.98 11.76
CA LEU A 244 -31.53 22.73 11.60
C LEU A 244 -31.06 22.78 10.15
N ARG A 245 -31.24 21.73 9.36
CA ARG A 245 -30.78 21.68 7.96
C ARG A 245 -31.57 22.60 7.02
N GLU A 246 -32.78 22.95 7.33
CA GLU A 246 -33.56 23.91 6.52
C GLU A 246 -32.82 25.26 6.37
N PHE A 247 -31.97 25.62 7.31
CA PHE A 247 -31.21 26.89 7.31
C PHE A 247 -29.87 26.86 6.61
N ARG A 248 -29.34 25.71 6.21
CA ARG A 248 -27.99 25.58 5.63
C ARG A 248 -26.87 26.25 6.46
N LEU A 249 -27.08 26.36 7.78
CA LEU A 249 -26.11 26.98 8.68
C LEU A 249 -25.09 25.95 9.16
N ASN A 250 -23.82 26.35 9.12
CA ASN A 250 -22.73 25.56 9.70
C ASN A 250 -22.65 25.86 11.20
N LEU A 251 -23.57 25.30 11.99
CA LEU A 251 -23.69 25.56 13.42
C LEU A 251 -22.78 24.63 14.22
N SER A 252 -22.17 25.17 15.29
CA SER A 252 -21.40 24.37 16.26
C SER A 252 -22.31 23.36 16.99
N ALA A 253 -23.60 23.63 17.10
CA ALA A 253 -24.61 22.71 17.59
C ALA A 253 -24.59 21.37 16.85
N ALA A 254 -24.31 21.33 15.55
CA ALA A 254 -24.22 20.11 14.76
C ALA A 254 -23.15 19.13 15.33
N LYS A 255 -22.03 19.65 15.82
CA LYS A 255 -20.97 18.85 16.47
C LYS A 255 -21.48 18.19 17.76
N VAL A 256 -22.25 18.95 18.55
CA VAL A 256 -22.81 18.44 19.82
C VAL A 256 -23.92 17.43 19.56
N ILE A 257 -24.77 17.66 18.57
CA ILE A 257 -25.81 16.69 18.13
C ILE A 257 -25.16 15.40 17.68
N ARG A 258 -24.10 15.51 16.87
CA ARG A 258 -23.33 14.34 16.45
C ARG A 258 -22.74 13.58 17.65
N ALA A 259 -22.12 14.28 18.59
CA ALA A 259 -21.56 13.64 19.79
C ALA A 259 -22.65 12.97 20.67
N ALA A 260 -23.84 13.60 20.78
CA ALA A 260 -24.99 13.01 21.47
C ALA A 260 -25.49 11.75 20.77
N ALA A 261 -25.58 11.77 19.44
CA ALA A 261 -25.98 10.61 18.63
C ALA A 261 -24.94 9.47 18.72
N ILE A 262 -23.64 9.77 18.70
CA ILE A 262 -22.57 8.77 18.90
C ILE A 262 -22.72 8.11 20.27
N LYS A 263 -22.91 8.89 21.33
CA LYS A 263 -23.10 8.35 22.68
C LYS A 263 -24.32 7.46 22.77
N LEU A 264 -25.41 7.86 22.13
CA LEU A 264 -26.65 7.08 22.11
C LEU A 264 -26.48 5.76 21.33
N ALA A 265 -25.80 5.80 20.17
CA ALA A 265 -25.54 4.61 19.36
C ALA A 265 -24.59 3.63 20.06
N THR A 266 -23.58 4.13 20.80
CA THR A 266 -22.67 3.28 21.56
C THR A 266 -23.38 2.61 22.74
N GLY A 267 -24.26 3.32 23.43
CA GLY A 267 -24.98 2.79 24.59
C GLY A 267 -26.16 1.88 24.24
N HIS A 268 -26.80 2.12 23.08
CA HIS A 268 -28.02 1.44 22.64
C HIS A 268 -27.95 1.08 21.16
N PRO A 269 -27.13 0.10 20.78
CA PRO A 269 -26.88 -0.25 19.38
C PRO A 269 -28.12 -0.77 18.64
N ASP A 270 -28.94 -1.60 19.28
CA ASP A 270 -30.12 -2.18 18.65
C ASP A 270 -31.14 -1.08 18.27
N GLU A 271 -31.35 -0.11 19.16
CA GLU A 271 -32.23 1.03 18.89
C GLU A 271 -31.64 1.96 17.81
N ALA A 272 -30.32 2.12 17.77
CA ALA A 272 -29.66 2.87 16.72
C ALA A 272 -29.88 2.23 15.34
N LEU A 273 -29.72 0.90 15.26
CA LEU A 273 -29.98 0.13 14.04
C LEU A 273 -31.44 0.21 13.61
N ALA A 274 -32.38 0.10 14.54
CA ALA A 274 -33.82 0.19 14.25
C ALA A 274 -34.25 1.57 13.69
N ASN A 275 -33.46 2.63 13.93
CA ASN A 275 -33.77 3.97 13.43
C ASN A 275 -33.09 4.30 12.08
N ILE A 276 -32.24 3.42 11.52
CA ILE A 276 -31.56 3.64 10.22
C ILE A 276 -32.56 3.94 9.09
N PRO A 277 -33.68 3.20 8.89
CA PRO A 277 -34.62 3.47 7.82
C PRO A 277 -35.17 4.89 7.87
N VAL A 278 -35.54 5.36 9.07
CA VAL A 278 -36.07 6.72 9.29
C VAL A 278 -35.02 7.77 9.00
N VAL A 279 -33.79 7.56 9.52
CA VAL A 279 -32.67 8.51 9.34
C VAL A 279 -32.26 8.58 7.86
N SER A 280 -32.26 7.47 7.15
CA SER A 280 -31.85 7.38 5.73
C SER A 280 -32.76 8.16 4.81
N SER A 281 -34.03 8.36 5.17
CA SER A 281 -35.03 9.11 4.40
C SER A 281 -34.90 10.62 4.58
N GLY A 282 -34.23 11.10 5.64
CA GLY A 282 -34.17 12.49 6.04
C GLY A 282 -33.11 13.33 5.35
N LYS A 283 -33.31 14.66 5.40
CA LYS A 283 -32.32 15.65 4.92
C LYS A 283 -31.03 15.64 5.77
N GLY A 284 -31.14 15.25 7.04
CA GLY A 284 -30.05 15.12 8.02
C GLY A 284 -29.24 13.84 7.94
N LYS A 285 -29.54 12.94 6.98
CA LYS A 285 -29.02 11.57 6.93
C LYS A 285 -27.50 11.43 7.11
N GLN A 286 -26.72 12.26 6.45
CA GLN A 286 -25.26 12.17 6.52
C GLN A 286 -24.71 12.37 7.93
N LEU A 287 -25.26 13.32 8.68
CA LEU A 287 -24.80 13.61 10.04
C LEU A 287 -25.16 12.49 11.01
N LEU A 288 -26.39 12.01 10.95
CA LEU A 288 -26.87 10.99 11.88
C LEU A 288 -26.38 9.59 11.52
N LEU A 289 -26.38 9.20 10.24
CA LEU A 289 -25.81 7.93 9.81
C LEU A 289 -24.31 7.86 10.14
N GLY A 290 -23.56 8.96 9.90
CA GLY A 290 -22.17 9.05 10.30
C GLY A 290 -21.97 8.93 11.81
N ALA A 291 -22.90 9.49 12.61
CA ALA A 291 -22.84 9.37 14.08
C ALA A 291 -23.21 7.96 14.57
N ILE A 292 -24.22 7.34 13.96
CA ILE A 292 -24.60 5.94 14.26
C ILE A 292 -23.40 5.03 13.96
N GLY A 293 -22.82 5.13 12.77
CA GLY A 293 -21.68 4.32 12.38
C GLY A 293 -20.47 4.52 13.28
N GLU A 294 -20.12 5.75 13.65
CA GLU A 294 -19.04 6.03 14.58
C GLU A 294 -19.33 5.48 16.00
N GLY A 295 -20.56 5.52 16.43
CA GLY A 295 -20.98 4.94 17.71
C GLY A 295 -20.87 3.42 17.70
N LEU A 296 -21.33 2.80 16.64
CA LEU A 296 -21.26 1.35 16.44
C LEU A 296 -19.83 0.83 16.29
N SER A 297 -18.93 1.60 15.66
CA SER A 297 -17.52 1.21 15.53
C SER A 297 -16.76 1.09 16.87
N LYS A 298 -17.32 1.65 17.95
CA LYS A 298 -16.76 1.56 19.31
C LYS A 298 -17.22 0.33 20.11
N ILE A 299 -18.09 -0.48 19.52
CA ILE A 299 -18.61 -1.71 20.12
C ILE A 299 -17.64 -2.86 19.82
N GLY A 300 -17.65 -3.92 20.67
CA GLY A 300 -16.84 -5.11 20.43
C GLY A 300 -17.12 -5.78 19.07
N LEU A 301 -16.05 -6.12 18.33
CA LEU A 301 -16.11 -6.54 16.93
C LEU A 301 -17.04 -7.73 16.63
N PRO A 302 -17.10 -8.82 17.47
CA PRO A 302 -18.01 -9.95 17.19
C PRO A 302 -19.49 -9.59 17.32
N GLU A 303 -19.82 -8.67 18.21
CA GLU A 303 -21.20 -8.20 18.46
C GLU A 303 -21.63 -7.25 17.34
N LEU A 304 -20.72 -6.40 16.86
CA LEU A 304 -20.93 -5.52 15.74
C LEU A 304 -21.30 -6.29 14.48
N GLY A 305 -20.50 -7.31 14.11
CA GLY A 305 -20.77 -8.14 12.92
C GLY A 305 -22.16 -8.79 12.96
N LYS A 306 -22.55 -9.34 14.13
CA LYS A 306 -23.89 -9.93 14.33
C LYS A 306 -25.01 -8.91 14.22
N ALA A 307 -24.78 -7.70 14.70
CA ALA A 307 -25.76 -6.62 14.65
C ALA A 307 -25.96 -6.11 13.21
N LEU A 308 -24.87 -5.90 12.48
CA LEU A 308 -24.89 -5.44 11.10
C LEU A 308 -25.47 -6.48 10.13
N ALA A 309 -25.25 -7.77 10.39
CA ALA A 309 -25.80 -8.86 9.58
C ALA A 309 -27.33 -8.93 9.58
N LYS A 310 -28.01 -8.25 10.51
CA LYS A 310 -29.48 -8.17 10.56
C LYS A 310 -30.05 -7.07 9.67
N LEU A 311 -29.20 -6.15 9.18
CA LEU A 311 -29.64 -5.04 8.34
C LEU A 311 -29.86 -5.49 6.90
N PRO A 312 -30.87 -4.92 6.22
CA PRO A 312 -30.98 -5.03 4.77
C PRO A 312 -29.71 -4.47 4.08
N PRO A 313 -29.25 -5.06 2.96
CA PRO A 313 -28.05 -4.60 2.26
C PRO A 313 -28.04 -3.11 1.90
N SER A 314 -29.20 -2.56 1.52
CA SER A 314 -29.35 -1.14 1.19
C SER A 314 -29.12 -0.22 2.40
N GLU A 315 -29.60 -0.60 3.58
CA GLU A 315 -29.42 0.18 4.81
C GLU A 315 -27.96 0.07 5.30
N LEU A 316 -27.37 -1.13 5.24
CA LEU A 316 -25.97 -1.37 5.55
C LEU A 316 -25.07 -0.55 4.62
N LEU A 317 -25.35 -0.53 3.32
CA LEU A 317 -24.62 0.27 2.35
C LEU A 317 -24.67 1.76 2.70
N HIS A 318 -25.86 2.29 2.99
CA HIS A 318 -26.01 3.68 3.40
C HIS A 318 -25.23 4.01 4.68
N LEU A 319 -25.20 3.10 5.64
CA LEU A 319 -24.49 3.28 6.89
C LEU A 319 -22.97 3.29 6.67
N LEU A 320 -22.44 2.33 5.91
CA LEU A 320 -21.00 2.22 5.60
C LEU A 320 -20.49 3.43 4.81
N ILE A 321 -21.24 3.89 3.81
CA ILE A 321 -20.86 5.06 3.00
C ILE A 321 -20.78 6.36 3.84
N ASN A 322 -21.58 6.47 4.89
CA ASN A 322 -21.62 7.67 5.72
C ASN A 322 -20.70 7.62 6.95
N SER A 323 -20.03 6.48 7.22
CA SER A 323 -19.15 6.32 8.37
C SER A 323 -17.88 5.57 8.01
N ALA A 324 -16.81 6.33 7.82
CA ALA A 324 -15.48 5.78 7.53
C ALA A 324 -14.96 4.86 8.67
N SER A 325 -15.17 5.26 9.92
CA SER A 325 -14.76 4.46 11.09
C SER A 325 -15.50 3.12 11.19
N LEU A 326 -16.78 3.08 10.78
CA LEU A 326 -17.51 1.83 10.73
C LEU A 326 -17.05 0.96 9.56
N ALA A 327 -16.85 1.55 8.38
CA ALA A 327 -16.36 0.81 7.22
C ALA A 327 -15.01 0.14 7.53
N GLU A 328 -14.08 0.88 8.13
CA GLU A 328 -12.78 0.37 8.56
C GLU A 328 -12.89 -0.76 9.59
N ALA A 329 -13.74 -0.58 10.60
CA ALA A 329 -13.89 -1.55 11.68
C ALA A 329 -14.70 -2.79 11.27
N ALA A 330 -15.71 -2.64 10.41
CA ALA A 330 -16.72 -3.67 10.15
C ALA A 330 -16.42 -4.51 8.91
N LEU A 331 -15.86 -3.94 7.84
CA LEU A 331 -15.63 -4.68 6.59
C LEU A 331 -14.89 -6.00 6.79
N PRO A 332 -13.82 -6.09 7.60
CA PRO A 332 -13.12 -7.35 7.85
C PRO A 332 -13.97 -8.45 8.52
N TYR A 333 -15.11 -8.08 9.08
CA TYR A 333 -16.01 -9.00 9.81
C TYR A 333 -17.37 -9.21 9.12
N LEU A 334 -17.57 -8.61 7.93
CA LEU A 334 -18.78 -8.78 7.13
C LEU A 334 -18.70 -9.97 6.17
N THR A 335 -17.90 -10.99 6.51
CA THR A 335 -17.79 -12.24 5.75
C THR A 335 -19.16 -12.81 5.43
N GLY A 336 -19.44 -13.05 4.15
CA GLY A 336 -20.73 -13.51 3.66
C GLY A 336 -21.76 -12.43 3.33
N LEU A 337 -21.50 -11.15 3.67
CA LEU A 337 -22.37 -10.01 3.26
C LEU A 337 -21.77 -9.23 2.09
N THR A 338 -20.50 -9.44 1.77
CA THR A 338 -19.80 -8.73 0.68
C THR A 338 -20.44 -8.97 -0.68
N GLU A 339 -20.92 -10.17 -0.96
CA GLU A 339 -21.66 -10.48 -2.20
C GLU A 339 -23.01 -9.75 -2.28
N SER A 340 -23.76 -9.70 -1.18
CA SER A 340 -25.04 -9.02 -1.15
C SER A 340 -24.88 -7.50 -1.25
N LEU A 341 -23.83 -6.93 -0.63
CA LEU A 341 -23.47 -5.53 -0.78
C LEU A 341 -23.00 -5.21 -2.20
N ALA A 342 -22.20 -6.08 -2.81
CA ALA A 342 -21.77 -5.93 -4.19
C ALA A 342 -22.95 -5.88 -5.15
N SER A 343 -23.91 -6.80 -4.98
CA SER A 343 -25.15 -6.82 -5.75
C SER A 343 -25.98 -5.55 -5.53
N GLU A 344 -26.12 -5.08 -4.29
CA GLU A 344 -26.83 -3.83 -3.99
C GLU A 344 -26.18 -2.61 -4.66
N ILE A 345 -24.85 -2.55 -4.69
CA ILE A 345 -24.11 -1.47 -5.35
C ILE A 345 -24.32 -1.54 -6.87
N GLU A 346 -24.24 -2.72 -7.45
CA GLU A 346 -24.39 -2.93 -8.90
C GLU A 346 -25.74 -2.41 -9.43
N TYR A 347 -26.82 -2.64 -8.67
CA TYR A 347 -28.16 -2.17 -9.03
C TYR A 347 -28.51 -0.77 -8.53
N SER A 348 -27.60 -0.12 -7.80
CA SER A 348 -27.79 1.22 -7.26
C SER A 348 -27.64 2.30 -8.34
N PRO A 349 -28.22 3.50 -8.16
CA PRO A 349 -28.01 4.63 -9.04
C PRO A 349 -26.51 5.01 -9.15
N PRO A 350 -26.04 5.49 -10.31
CA PRO A 350 -24.62 5.81 -10.53
C PRO A 350 -24.00 6.75 -9.49
N ALA A 351 -24.79 7.71 -8.97
CA ALA A 351 -24.35 8.62 -7.91
C ALA A 351 -24.01 7.88 -6.61
N LEU A 352 -24.79 6.87 -6.24
CA LEU A 352 -24.56 6.05 -5.05
C LEU A 352 -23.39 5.09 -5.26
N GLN A 353 -23.26 4.50 -6.45
CA GLN A 353 -22.11 3.68 -6.83
C GLN A 353 -20.79 4.47 -6.67
N GLN A 354 -20.75 5.71 -7.18
CA GLN A 354 -19.60 6.58 -7.04
C GLN A 354 -19.31 6.98 -5.59
N GLN A 355 -20.36 7.15 -4.76
CA GLN A 355 -20.18 7.36 -3.32
C GLN A 355 -19.62 6.10 -2.65
N ALA A 356 -20.17 4.93 -2.93
CA ALA A 356 -19.68 3.65 -2.41
C ALA A 356 -18.20 3.46 -2.76
N ARG A 357 -17.81 3.69 -4.03
CA ARG A 357 -16.42 3.63 -4.46
C ARG A 357 -15.52 4.54 -3.61
N ARG A 358 -15.87 5.82 -3.46
CA ARG A 358 -15.04 6.80 -2.74
C ARG A 358 -14.87 6.49 -1.26
N HIS A 359 -15.87 5.85 -0.66
CA HIS A 359 -15.88 5.63 0.79
C HIS A 359 -15.48 4.23 1.21
N LEU A 360 -15.69 3.21 0.36
CA LEU A 360 -15.44 1.81 0.74
C LEU A 360 -14.16 1.25 0.17
N LEU A 361 -13.77 1.64 -1.05
CA LEU A 361 -12.69 1.00 -1.79
C LEU A 361 -11.38 0.92 -0.99
N ARG A 362 -11.02 1.98 -0.26
CA ARG A 362 -9.80 2.04 0.57
C ARG A 362 -9.74 1.06 1.75
N TYR A 363 -10.86 0.45 2.12
CA TYR A 363 -10.93 -0.50 3.23
C TYR A 363 -10.99 -1.94 2.76
N LEU A 364 -11.01 -2.17 1.46
CA LEU A 364 -10.99 -3.50 0.86
C LEU A 364 -9.53 -3.97 0.78
N ILE A 365 -9.13 -4.83 1.70
CA ILE A 365 -7.73 -5.27 1.83
C ILE A 365 -7.57 -6.80 1.87
N SER A 366 -8.67 -7.54 1.95
CA SER A 366 -8.68 -9.00 2.05
C SER A 366 -9.27 -9.66 0.82
N ASP A 367 -8.99 -10.97 0.60
CA ASP A 367 -9.60 -11.74 -0.49
C ASP A 367 -11.12 -11.86 -0.34
N GLU A 368 -11.64 -11.77 0.88
CA GLU A 368 -13.07 -11.79 1.17
C GLU A 368 -13.80 -10.54 0.67
N ASP A 369 -13.06 -9.46 0.43
CA ASP A 369 -13.56 -8.20 -0.11
C ASP A 369 -13.63 -8.21 -1.65
N ALA A 370 -13.11 -9.23 -2.30
CA ALA A 370 -13.05 -9.33 -3.76
C ALA A 370 -14.40 -9.11 -4.46
N PRO A 371 -15.55 -9.59 -3.97
CA PRO A 371 -16.85 -9.31 -4.58
C PRO A 371 -17.17 -7.81 -4.66
N LEU A 372 -16.90 -7.06 -3.59
CA LEU A 372 -17.06 -5.60 -3.56
C LEU A 372 -16.06 -4.91 -4.47
N ALA A 373 -14.80 -5.33 -4.44
CA ALA A 373 -13.76 -4.80 -5.29
C ALA A 373 -14.10 -4.94 -6.78
N LYS A 374 -14.60 -6.09 -7.22
CA LYS A 374 -15.02 -6.36 -8.61
C LYS A 374 -16.06 -5.37 -9.14
N VAL A 375 -16.94 -4.87 -8.29
CA VAL A 375 -17.96 -3.89 -8.67
C VAL A 375 -17.41 -2.46 -8.61
N LEU A 376 -16.53 -2.17 -7.67
CA LEU A 376 -16.05 -0.80 -7.42
C LEU A 376 -14.85 -0.39 -8.28
N PHE A 377 -13.93 -1.30 -8.60
CA PHE A 377 -12.76 -0.99 -9.46
C PHE A 377 -13.14 -0.50 -10.87
N PRO A 378 -14.15 -1.07 -11.56
CA PRO A 378 -14.58 -0.56 -12.87
C PRO A 378 -15.06 0.90 -12.85
N LEU A 379 -15.40 1.44 -11.70
CA LEU A 379 -15.85 2.83 -11.52
C LEU A 379 -14.69 3.83 -11.37
N LEU A 380 -13.45 3.36 -11.28
CA LEU A 380 -12.27 4.24 -11.20
C LEU A 380 -12.02 4.92 -12.56
N ASP A 381 -11.77 6.22 -12.51
CA ASP A 381 -11.17 6.98 -13.60
C ASP A 381 -9.63 7.01 -13.46
N GLU A 382 -8.93 7.59 -14.42
CA GLU A 382 -7.45 7.65 -14.44
C GLU A 382 -6.87 8.30 -13.17
N LYS A 383 -7.47 9.39 -12.73
CA LYS A 383 -7.01 10.14 -11.54
C LYS A 383 -7.22 9.36 -10.25
N ASP A 384 -8.38 8.77 -10.11
CA ASP A 384 -8.73 7.98 -8.93
C ASP A 384 -7.92 6.68 -8.87
N LEU A 385 -7.59 6.10 -10.03
CA LEU A 385 -6.71 4.93 -10.15
C LEU A 385 -5.34 5.17 -9.52
N LEU A 386 -4.70 6.30 -9.81
CA LEU A 386 -3.40 6.65 -9.22
C LEU A 386 -3.48 6.85 -7.70
N ASN A 387 -4.57 7.43 -7.21
CA ASN A 387 -4.78 7.59 -5.77
C ASN A 387 -4.96 6.25 -5.06
N GLU A 388 -5.70 5.34 -5.68
CA GLU A 388 -5.92 3.99 -5.15
C GLU A 388 -4.65 3.15 -5.18
N ALA A 389 -3.89 3.24 -6.25
CA ALA A 389 -2.58 2.60 -6.35
C ALA A 389 -1.61 3.08 -5.26
N ARG A 390 -1.61 4.40 -4.97
CA ARG A 390 -0.79 4.95 -3.88
C ARG A 390 -1.20 4.37 -2.54
N TRP A 391 -2.49 4.28 -2.29
CA TRP A 391 -3.00 3.73 -1.05
C TRP A 391 -2.64 2.26 -0.88
N LEU A 392 -2.86 1.42 -1.91
CA LEU A 392 -2.48 -0.01 -1.90
C LEU A 392 -0.96 -0.19 -1.72
N ALA A 393 -0.16 0.63 -2.38
CA ALA A 393 1.29 0.57 -2.24
C ALA A 393 1.78 0.93 -0.83
N GLN A 394 1.06 1.79 -0.10
CA GLN A 394 1.38 2.17 1.27
C GLN A 394 0.82 1.21 2.32
N THR A 395 -0.10 0.33 1.95
CA THR A 395 -0.69 -0.65 2.85
C THR A 395 0.30 -1.77 3.12
N ASN A 396 0.87 -1.82 4.32
CA ASN A 396 1.97 -2.70 4.72
C ASN A 396 1.62 -4.20 4.60
N GLY A 397 1.70 -4.74 3.39
CA GLY A 397 1.73 -6.18 3.15
C GLY A 397 0.41 -6.95 3.21
N TYR A 398 -0.72 -6.26 3.36
CA TYR A 398 -2.03 -6.91 3.52
C TYR A 398 -3.01 -6.68 2.37
N ALA A 399 -2.57 -6.03 1.29
CA ALA A 399 -3.40 -5.96 0.10
C ALA A 399 -3.56 -7.38 -0.48
N SER A 400 -4.81 -7.83 -0.61
CA SER A 400 -5.15 -9.08 -1.27
C SER A 400 -4.56 -9.11 -2.67
N GLU A 401 -4.02 -10.26 -3.05
CA GLU A 401 -3.52 -10.48 -4.40
C GLU A 401 -4.60 -10.25 -5.46
N GLU A 402 -5.83 -10.66 -5.17
CA GLU A 402 -6.98 -10.45 -6.04
C GLU A 402 -7.31 -8.96 -6.21
N ILE A 403 -7.23 -8.17 -5.15
CA ILE A 403 -7.46 -6.73 -5.21
C ILE A 403 -6.37 -6.04 -6.04
N ALA A 404 -5.11 -6.39 -5.83
CA ALA A 404 -4.01 -5.87 -6.64
C ALA A 404 -4.20 -6.22 -8.12
N ARG A 405 -4.65 -7.44 -8.43
CA ARG A 405 -4.98 -7.87 -9.79
C ARG A 405 -6.10 -7.03 -10.41
N LEU A 406 -7.18 -6.79 -9.68
CA LEU A 406 -8.29 -5.95 -10.16
C LEU A 406 -7.85 -4.51 -10.48
N LEU A 407 -6.92 -3.95 -9.68
CA LEU A 407 -6.33 -2.65 -9.97
C LEU A 407 -5.53 -2.67 -11.28
N VAL A 408 -4.69 -3.71 -11.47
CA VAL A 408 -3.89 -3.90 -12.69
C VAL A 408 -4.80 -4.10 -13.91
N ASP A 409 -5.83 -4.91 -13.80
CA ASP A 409 -6.82 -5.13 -14.86
C ASP A 409 -7.53 -3.82 -15.24
N ARG A 410 -7.88 -2.99 -14.25
CA ARG A 410 -8.46 -1.68 -14.51
C ARG A 410 -7.46 -0.72 -15.16
N ALA A 411 -6.21 -0.75 -14.74
CA ALA A 411 -5.14 0.03 -15.37
C ALA A 411 -4.92 -0.37 -16.84
N ALA A 412 -5.03 -1.67 -17.15
CA ALA A 412 -4.96 -2.16 -18.52
C ALA A 412 -6.13 -1.65 -19.37
N GLN A 413 -7.36 -1.67 -18.85
CA GLN A 413 -8.54 -1.14 -19.53
C GLN A 413 -8.45 0.37 -19.85
N LEU A 414 -7.79 1.12 -18.97
CA LEU A 414 -7.58 2.56 -19.13
C LEU A 414 -6.27 2.89 -19.85
N GLU A 415 -5.49 1.90 -20.33
CA GLU A 415 -4.17 2.06 -20.97
C GLU A 415 -3.14 2.78 -20.06
N GLN A 416 -3.29 2.66 -18.73
CA GLN A 416 -2.49 3.37 -17.73
C GLN A 416 -1.40 2.51 -17.06
N ILE A 417 -1.13 1.29 -17.54
CA ILE A 417 -0.14 0.40 -16.90
C ILE A 417 1.25 1.06 -16.82
N SER A 418 1.70 1.72 -17.88
CA SER A 418 3.02 2.35 -17.90
C SER A 418 3.11 3.49 -16.88
N ALA A 419 2.11 4.38 -16.87
CA ALA A 419 2.05 5.49 -15.92
C ALA A 419 1.97 4.98 -14.47
N LEU A 420 1.26 3.88 -14.25
CA LEU A 420 1.10 3.28 -12.93
C LEU A 420 2.40 2.61 -12.45
N ARG A 421 3.15 1.93 -13.33
CA ARG A 421 4.48 1.39 -13.02
C ARG A 421 5.44 2.49 -12.59
N ASP A 422 5.50 3.59 -13.37
CA ASP A 422 6.36 4.73 -13.07
C ASP A 422 6.00 5.31 -11.71
N PHE A 423 4.72 5.56 -11.47
CA PHE A 423 4.22 6.10 -10.22
C PHE A 423 4.51 5.21 -9.01
N VAL A 424 4.24 3.89 -9.09
CA VAL A 424 4.46 2.96 -7.96
C VAL A 424 5.95 2.75 -7.69
N SER A 425 6.80 2.85 -8.74
CA SER A 425 8.26 2.76 -8.55
C SER A 425 8.85 3.90 -7.73
N GLU A 426 8.20 5.07 -7.74
CA GLU A 426 8.59 6.27 -6.96
C GLU A 426 8.05 6.25 -5.52
N VAL A 427 7.08 5.38 -5.22
CA VAL A 427 6.54 5.23 -3.86
C VAL A 427 7.60 4.59 -2.96
N GLU A 428 7.63 4.99 -1.69
CA GLU A 428 8.53 4.43 -0.69
C GLU A 428 8.47 2.89 -0.68
N PRO A 429 9.63 2.21 -0.70
CA PRO A 429 9.67 0.75 -0.73
C PRO A 429 8.96 0.13 0.48
N GLY A 430 8.06 -0.80 0.19
CA GLY A 430 7.32 -1.54 1.20
C GLY A 430 6.63 -2.76 0.60
N PRO A 431 6.17 -3.72 1.41
CA PRO A 431 5.55 -4.94 0.92
C PRO A 431 4.37 -4.70 -0.04
N GLY A 432 3.50 -3.72 0.28
CA GLY A 432 2.37 -3.37 -0.58
C GLY A 432 2.78 -2.73 -1.91
N ALA A 433 3.80 -1.85 -1.90
CA ALA A 433 4.35 -1.26 -3.11
C ALA A 433 5.06 -2.30 -3.99
N ASP A 434 5.82 -3.20 -3.39
CA ASP A 434 6.56 -4.23 -4.11
C ASP A 434 5.58 -5.27 -4.69
N SER A 435 4.57 -5.71 -3.95
CA SER A 435 3.53 -6.62 -4.46
C SER A 435 2.71 -6.01 -5.61
N LEU A 436 2.33 -4.76 -5.51
CA LEU A 436 1.64 -4.08 -6.60
C LEU A 436 2.56 -3.92 -7.82
N LEU A 437 3.83 -3.56 -7.60
CA LEU A 437 4.79 -3.37 -8.68
C LEU A 437 5.10 -4.69 -9.39
N SER A 438 5.21 -5.80 -8.67
CA SER A 438 5.42 -7.13 -9.26
C SER A 438 4.28 -7.52 -10.20
N LYS A 439 3.03 -7.26 -9.83
CA LYS A 439 1.86 -7.51 -10.68
C LYS A 439 1.81 -6.59 -11.91
N LEU A 440 2.14 -5.30 -11.73
CA LEU A 440 2.20 -4.34 -12.84
C LEU A 440 3.30 -4.65 -13.84
N VAL A 441 4.46 -5.11 -13.40
CA VAL A 441 5.58 -5.50 -14.25
C VAL A 441 5.26 -6.79 -14.96
N GLY A 442 4.85 -7.82 -14.23
CA GLY A 442 4.56 -9.15 -14.76
C GLY A 442 5.77 -9.82 -15.45
N PRO A 443 5.59 -11.04 -15.98
CA PRO A 443 6.67 -11.82 -16.61
C PRO A 443 6.93 -11.46 -18.09
N SER A 444 6.25 -10.45 -18.63
CA SER A 444 6.40 -10.05 -20.04
C SER A 444 7.80 -9.49 -20.33
N LYS A 445 8.26 -9.64 -21.59
CA LYS A 445 9.55 -9.09 -22.02
C LYS A 445 9.64 -7.58 -21.76
N GLU A 446 8.56 -6.84 -22.07
CA GLU A 446 8.49 -5.39 -21.88
C GLU A 446 8.52 -5.01 -20.40
N GLY A 447 7.77 -5.71 -19.57
CA GLY A 447 7.73 -5.45 -18.14
C GLY A 447 9.06 -5.69 -17.45
N LEU A 448 9.69 -6.85 -17.69
CA LEU A 448 11.01 -7.16 -17.12
C LEU A 448 12.10 -6.24 -17.68
N ALA A 449 12.07 -5.89 -18.97
CA ALA A 449 13.00 -4.93 -19.54
C ALA A 449 12.84 -3.53 -18.92
N TRP A 450 11.60 -3.09 -18.68
CA TRP A 450 11.33 -1.84 -17.97
C TRP A 450 11.93 -1.87 -16.56
N LEU A 451 11.73 -2.95 -15.79
CA LEU A 451 12.26 -3.10 -14.44
C LEU A 451 13.80 -3.03 -14.41
N LEU A 452 14.43 -3.72 -15.34
CA LEU A 452 15.89 -3.73 -15.46
C LEU A 452 16.45 -2.35 -15.85
N GLY A 453 15.71 -1.59 -16.67
CA GLY A 453 16.10 -0.26 -17.13
C GLY A 453 16.00 0.84 -16.07
N ARG A 454 15.35 0.60 -14.92
CA ARG A 454 15.20 1.57 -13.84
C ARG A 454 16.48 1.64 -13.00
N THR A 455 17.25 2.70 -13.18
CA THR A 455 18.50 2.93 -12.43
C THR A 455 18.24 3.39 -10.99
N GLU A 456 17.09 3.98 -10.72
CA GLU A 456 16.67 4.48 -9.42
C GLU A 456 16.33 3.36 -8.43
N LEU A 457 15.96 2.18 -8.94
CA LEU A 457 15.68 1.02 -8.10
C LEU A 457 16.98 0.28 -7.75
N ALA A 458 17.20 0.05 -6.46
CA ALA A 458 18.32 -0.75 -5.98
C ALA A 458 18.24 -2.19 -6.50
N ASP A 459 19.38 -2.80 -6.78
CA ASP A 459 19.46 -4.16 -7.33
C ASP A 459 18.81 -5.20 -6.39
N GLU A 460 18.89 -5.02 -5.08
CA GLU A 460 18.25 -5.87 -4.08
C GLU A 460 16.73 -5.81 -4.20
N ARG A 461 16.15 -4.62 -4.44
CA ARG A 461 14.71 -4.48 -4.66
C ARG A 461 14.30 -5.13 -5.97
N LYS A 462 15.08 -4.92 -7.05
CA LYS A 462 14.84 -5.60 -8.33
C LYS A 462 14.87 -7.12 -8.18
N ALA A 463 15.84 -7.65 -7.43
CA ALA A 463 15.98 -9.09 -7.19
C ALA A 463 14.72 -9.67 -6.50
N ARG A 464 14.20 -9.00 -5.47
CA ARG A 464 12.97 -9.42 -4.80
C ARG A 464 11.76 -9.40 -5.72
N LEU A 465 11.58 -8.32 -6.49
CA LEU A 465 10.49 -8.20 -7.46
C LEU A 465 10.57 -9.30 -8.53
N ILE A 466 11.75 -9.55 -9.08
CA ILE A 466 11.95 -10.62 -10.06
C ILE A 466 11.65 -11.99 -9.43
N SER A 467 12.10 -12.21 -8.20
CA SER A 467 11.81 -13.44 -7.46
C SER A 467 10.30 -13.65 -7.30
N GLU A 468 9.56 -12.63 -6.88
CA GLU A 468 8.11 -12.65 -6.73
C GLU A 468 7.41 -12.92 -8.06
N ILE A 469 7.76 -12.15 -9.11
CA ILE A 469 7.17 -12.30 -10.45
C ILE A 469 7.39 -13.72 -11.00
N LEU A 470 8.59 -14.29 -10.86
CA LEU A 470 8.92 -15.59 -11.43
C LEU A 470 8.44 -16.76 -10.59
N SER A 471 8.28 -16.60 -9.27
CA SER A 471 7.78 -17.67 -8.38
C SER A 471 6.35 -18.08 -8.69
N GLU A 472 5.55 -17.18 -9.25
CA GLU A 472 4.17 -17.45 -9.64
C GLU A 472 4.04 -18.09 -11.04
N GLN A 473 5.16 -18.22 -11.79
CA GLN A 473 5.13 -18.66 -13.17
C GLN A 473 5.25 -20.17 -13.29
N ASN A 474 4.57 -20.71 -14.29
CA ASN A 474 4.74 -22.11 -14.69
C ASN A 474 6.03 -22.32 -15.51
N TRP A 475 6.37 -23.60 -15.75
CA TRP A 475 7.59 -23.96 -16.47
C TRP A 475 7.71 -23.36 -17.87
N ASP A 476 6.62 -23.30 -18.62
CA ASP A 476 6.63 -22.77 -20.00
C ASP A 476 6.89 -21.25 -20.03
N GLN A 477 6.39 -20.55 -19.04
CA GLN A 477 6.64 -19.12 -18.85
C GLN A 477 8.11 -18.86 -18.47
N ILE A 478 8.67 -19.64 -17.53
CA ILE A 478 10.09 -19.53 -17.16
C ILE A 478 10.99 -19.80 -18.37
N ARG A 479 10.65 -20.81 -19.20
CA ARG A 479 11.36 -21.09 -20.46
C ARG A 479 11.31 -19.88 -21.40
N SER A 480 10.19 -19.22 -21.51
CA SER A 480 10.04 -18.02 -22.33
C SER A 480 10.93 -16.88 -21.81
N VAL A 481 10.98 -16.69 -20.48
CA VAL A 481 11.85 -15.69 -19.84
C VAL A 481 13.34 -16.01 -20.05
N ALA A 482 13.72 -17.27 -19.96
CA ALA A 482 15.09 -17.70 -20.20
C ALA A 482 15.56 -17.48 -21.66
N ALA A 483 14.62 -17.32 -22.60
CA ALA A 483 14.91 -16.98 -23.98
C ALA A 483 15.15 -15.47 -24.23
N TYR A 484 14.91 -14.61 -23.24
CA TYR A 484 15.15 -13.18 -23.39
C TYR A 484 16.64 -12.86 -23.37
N ASP A 485 17.04 -11.88 -24.14
CA ASP A 485 18.42 -11.41 -24.27
C ASP A 485 19.04 -10.89 -22.93
N PHE A 486 18.20 -10.44 -22.01
CA PHE A 486 18.59 -9.99 -20.67
C PHE A 486 18.46 -11.07 -19.56
N ALA A 487 18.13 -12.31 -19.90
CA ALA A 487 18.02 -13.41 -18.92
C ALA A 487 19.29 -13.60 -18.05
N PRO A 488 20.51 -13.42 -18.56
CA PRO A 488 21.72 -13.40 -17.73
C PRO A 488 21.67 -12.37 -16.60
N ARG A 489 21.14 -11.17 -16.87
CA ARG A 489 21.01 -10.12 -15.85
C ARG A 489 19.97 -10.47 -14.79
N LEU A 490 18.86 -11.10 -15.17
CA LEU A 490 17.87 -11.60 -14.21
C LEU A 490 18.52 -12.61 -13.25
N LEU A 491 19.33 -13.50 -13.78
CA LEU A 491 20.02 -14.53 -13.00
C LEU A 491 21.03 -13.92 -12.02
N GLN A 492 21.77 -12.88 -12.44
CA GLN A 492 22.65 -12.13 -11.55
C GLN A 492 21.91 -11.52 -10.37
N LEU A 493 20.74 -10.89 -10.64
CA LEU A 493 19.92 -10.28 -9.60
C LEU A 493 19.35 -11.32 -8.62
N LEU A 494 18.84 -12.45 -9.12
CA LEU A 494 18.36 -13.54 -8.26
C LEU A 494 19.48 -14.13 -7.39
N ALA A 495 20.71 -14.10 -7.88
CA ALA A 495 21.89 -14.56 -7.16
C ALA A 495 22.43 -13.56 -6.10
N LEU A 496 21.75 -12.43 -5.87
CA LEU A 496 21.99 -11.57 -4.70
C LEU A 496 21.46 -12.26 -3.42
N GLU A 497 20.34 -12.98 -3.53
CA GLU A 497 19.76 -13.77 -2.44
C GLU A 497 19.60 -15.24 -2.87
N PRO A 498 20.74 -15.96 -3.07
CA PRO A 498 20.71 -17.26 -3.70
C PRO A 498 19.94 -18.32 -2.88
N ALA A 499 19.98 -18.23 -1.56
CA ALA A 499 19.28 -19.18 -0.70
C ALA A 499 17.76 -19.18 -0.91
N LEU A 500 17.17 -18.02 -1.20
CA LEU A 500 15.74 -17.88 -1.47
C LEU A 500 15.37 -18.30 -2.91
N ASN A 501 16.29 -18.12 -3.86
CA ASN A 501 16.02 -18.22 -5.28
C ASN A 501 16.55 -19.50 -5.96
N ILE A 502 17.02 -20.50 -5.19
CA ILE A 502 17.63 -21.72 -5.70
C ILE A 502 16.82 -22.37 -6.81
N GLY A 503 15.51 -22.52 -6.63
CA GLY A 503 14.62 -23.15 -7.58
C GLY A 503 14.48 -22.38 -8.90
N LEU A 504 14.37 -21.05 -8.82
CA LEU A 504 14.28 -20.18 -9.99
C LEU A 504 15.60 -20.13 -10.76
N ILE A 505 16.71 -20.04 -10.06
CA ILE A 505 18.05 -20.07 -10.66
C ILE A 505 18.27 -21.40 -11.39
N ASP A 506 17.96 -22.54 -10.76
CA ASP A 506 18.05 -23.87 -11.41
C ASP A 506 17.17 -23.96 -12.66
N ALA A 507 15.92 -23.42 -12.57
CA ALA A 507 15.00 -23.40 -13.69
C ALA A 507 15.52 -22.59 -14.88
N LEU A 508 16.02 -21.38 -14.63
CA LEU A 508 16.59 -20.52 -15.67
C LEU A 508 17.86 -21.13 -16.27
N VAL A 509 18.76 -21.65 -15.46
CA VAL A 509 20.02 -22.27 -15.89
C VAL A 509 19.79 -23.49 -16.78
N ARG A 510 18.71 -24.25 -16.60
CA ARG A 510 18.39 -25.38 -17.47
C ARG A 510 18.12 -24.97 -18.92
N GLU A 511 17.47 -23.82 -19.09
CA GLU A 511 17.01 -23.36 -20.41
C GLU A 511 18.01 -22.43 -21.11
N LEU A 512 18.96 -21.83 -20.35
CA LEU A 512 20.02 -20.98 -20.93
C LEU A 512 20.98 -21.83 -21.79
N LYS A 513 21.17 -21.38 -23.03
CA LYS A 513 22.03 -22.07 -24.00
C LYS A 513 23.50 -21.74 -23.86
N GLN A 514 23.82 -20.54 -23.41
CA GLN A 514 25.17 -20.04 -23.21
C GLN A 514 25.38 -19.63 -21.77
N HIS A 515 26.57 -19.93 -21.24
CA HIS A 515 26.97 -19.60 -19.87
C HIS A 515 28.17 -18.65 -19.95
N ASP A 516 27.88 -17.38 -20.16
CA ASP A 516 28.85 -16.29 -20.08
C ASP A 516 29.32 -16.07 -18.63
N GLY A 517 30.30 -15.18 -18.46
CA GLY A 517 30.94 -14.97 -17.16
C GLY A 517 29.98 -14.62 -16.05
N ASP A 518 28.98 -13.83 -16.36
CA ASP A 518 27.99 -13.34 -15.40
C ASP A 518 27.05 -14.46 -14.92
N VAL A 519 26.63 -15.32 -15.84
CA VAL A 519 25.83 -16.52 -15.54
C VAL A 519 26.60 -17.46 -14.63
N LEU A 520 27.88 -17.72 -14.96
CA LEU A 520 28.73 -18.59 -14.14
C LEU A 520 28.91 -18.05 -12.73
N LEU A 521 29.13 -16.74 -12.58
CA LEU A 521 29.27 -16.13 -11.27
C LEU A 521 27.99 -16.31 -10.43
N ALA A 522 26.82 -16.10 -11.04
CA ALA A 522 25.53 -16.29 -10.38
C ALA A 522 25.33 -17.74 -9.92
N ILE A 523 25.67 -18.72 -10.78
CA ILE A 523 25.57 -20.14 -10.42
C ILE A 523 26.56 -20.48 -9.30
N LEU A 524 27.83 -20.04 -9.38
CA LEU A 524 28.81 -20.28 -8.35
C LEU A 524 28.39 -19.76 -6.97
N LYS A 525 27.78 -18.58 -6.90
CA LYS A 525 27.20 -18.04 -5.66
C LYS A 525 26.05 -18.91 -5.12
N THR A 526 25.32 -19.60 -5.99
CA THR A 526 24.14 -20.38 -5.61
C THR A 526 24.50 -21.80 -5.13
N ILE A 527 25.55 -22.42 -5.68
CA ILE A 527 25.95 -23.81 -5.36
C ILE A 527 26.09 -24.09 -3.86
N PRO A 528 26.69 -23.20 -3.02
CA PRO A 528 26.84 -23.46 -1.58
C PRO A 528 25.52 -23.54 -0.83
N HIS A 529 24.45 -22.94 -1.37
CA HIS A 529 23.13 -22.90 -0.76
C HIS A 529 22.22 -24.03 -1.29
N ALA A 530 22.57 -24.63 -2.44
CA ALA A 530 21.81 -25.69 -3.05
C ALA A 530 22.12 -27.06 -2.41
N THR A 531 21.15 -27.96 -2.45
CA THR A 531 21.29 -29.32 -1.93
C THR A 531 20.80 -30.37 -2.92
N GLY A 532 21.22 -31.62 -2.74
CA GLY A 532 20.71 -32.76 -3.49
C GLY A 532 20.95 -32.68 -5.00
N ASP A 533 19.91 -32.91 -5.79
CA ASP A 533 19.99 -32.97 -7.25
C ASP A 533 20.18 -31.59 -7.89
N ILE A 534 19.66 -30.53 -7.26
CA ILE A 534 19.86 -29.16 -7.76
C ILE A 534 21.35 -28.81 -7.67
N GLN A 535 21.99 -29.03 -6.52
CA GLN A 535 23.41 -28.78 -6.33
C GLN A 535 24.24 -29.58 -7.37
N THR A 536 23.93 -30.84 -7.56
CA THR A 536 24.62 -31.70 -8.54
C THR A 536 24.47 -31.16 -9.96
N ARG A 537 23.27 -30.69 -10.33
CA ARG A 537 23.01 -30.13 -11.66
C ARG A 537 23.77 -28.83 -11.91
N LEU A 538 23.63 -27.87 -10.97
CA LEU A 538 24.30 -26.58 -11.07
C LEU A 538 25.82 -26.77 -11.10
N SER A 539 26.38 -27.63 -10.23
CA SER A 539 27.80 -27.97 -10.22
C SER A 539 28.27 -28.59 -11.54
N ARG A 540 27.47 -29.50 -12.13
CA ARG A 540 27.79 -30.10 -13.42
C ARG A 540 27.81 -29.07 -14.55
N LYS A 541 26.80 -28.23 -14.64
CA LYS A 541 26.72 -27.16 -15.66
C LYS A 541 27.89 -26.19 -15.55
N THR A 542 28.20 -25.78 -14.33
CA THR A 542 29.35 -24.89 -14.06
C THR A 542 30.67 -25.59 -14.44
N LEU A 543 30.86 -26.86 -14.07
CA LEU A 543 32.03 -27.63 -14.43
C LEU A 543 32.18 -27.71 -15.95
N GLU A 544 31.11 -28.09 -16.69
CA GLU A 544 31.12 -28.17 -18.16
C GLU A 544 31.51 -26.83 -18.80
N ALA A 545 30.98 -25.71 -18.29
CA ALA A 545 31.34 -24.39 -18.79
C ALA A 545 32.78 -23.98 -18.48
N LEU A 546 33.28 -24.25 -17.27
CA LEU A 546 34.66 -23.95 -16.87
C LEU A 546 35.69 -24.82 -17.59
N LEU A 547 35.32 -26.02 -18.09
CA LEU A 547 36.21 -26.87 -18.86
C LEU A 547 36.51 -26.31 -20.26
N VAL A 548 35.73 -25.40 -20.79
CA VAL A 548 35.86 -24.88 -22.16
C VAL A 548 36.39 -23.45 -22.25
N GLN A 549 36.50 -22.74 -21.13
CA GLN A 549 36.93 -21.35 -21.10
C GLN A 549 37.87 -21.02 -19.93
N GLU A 550 38.59 -19.94 -20.05
CA GLU A 550 39.41 -19.40 -18.96
C GLU A 550 38.56 -18.74 -17.89
N TRP A 551 38.96 -18.83 -16.64
CA TRP A 551 38.29 -18.24 -15.49
C TRP A 551 39.28 -17.95 -14.37
N PRO A 552 39.13 -16.84 -13.61
CA PRO A 552 39.93 -16.60 -12.40
C PRO A 552 39.76 -17.75 -11.40
N ASP A 553 40.88 -18.15 -10.76
CA ASP A 553 40.94 -19.25 -9.78
C ASP A 553 40.33 -20.58 -10.25
N ARG A 554 40.21 -20.75 -11.57
CA ARG A 554 39.54 -21.85 -12.24
C ARG A 554 39.93 -23.22 -11.68
N ARG A 555 41.23 -23.44 -11.40
CA ARG A 555 41.74 -24.71 -10.91
C ARG A 555 41.09 -25.10 -9.58
N ALA A 556 41.09 -24.21 -8.60
CA ALA A 556 40.49 -24.46 -7.29
C ALA A 556 38.97 -24.71 -7.38
N ILE A 557 38.29 -23.95 -8.25
CA ILE A 557 36.84 -24.09 -8.46
C ILE A 557 36.52 -25.45 -9.11
N VAL A 558 37.25 -25.84 -10.17
CA VAL A 558 37.02 -27.11 -10.87
C VAL A 558 37.33 -28.30 -9.96
N GLU A 559 38.41 -28.25 -9.18
CA GLU A 559 38.74 -29.27 -8.19
C GLU A 559 37.65 -29.40 -7.12
N ALA A 560 37.12 -28.28 -6.61
CA ALA A 560 36.01 -28.28 -5.63
C ALA A 560 34.70 -28.84 -6.22
N LEU A 561 34.37 -28.48 -7.46
CA LEU A 561 33.18 -29.02 -8.15
C LEU A 561 33.30 -30.53 -8.41
N LEU A 562 34.50 -30.99 -8.84
CA LEU A 562 34.76 -32.41 -9.03
C LEU A 562 34.62 -33.19 -7.71
N ALA A 563 35.14 -32.66 -6.63
CA ALA A 563 34.99 -33.26 -5.30
C ALA A 563 33.54 -33.28 -4.82
N GLY A 564 32.82 -32.16 -5.02
CA GLY A 564 31.39 -32.00 -4.59
C GLY A 564 30.43 -32.91 -5.34
N ILE A 565 30.59 -33.09 -6.65
CA ILE A 565 29.76 -34.01 -7.45
C ILE A 565 30.08 -35.47 -7.12
N GLY A 566 31.36 -35.78 -6.83
CA GLY A 566 31.83 -37.10 -6.40
C GLY A 566 31.47 -38.23 -7.38
N PRO A 567 30.86 -39.35 -6.90
CA PRO A 567 30.59 -40.50 -7.74
C PRO A 567 29.58 -40.29 -8.87
N LYS A 568 28.79 -39.20 -8.83
CA LYS A 568 27.79 -38.87 -9.90
C LYS A 568 28.42 -38.24 -11.15
N ILE A 569 29.75 -38.02 -11.17
CA ILE A 569 30.46 -37.45 -12.33
C ILE A 569 30.50 -38.46 -13.49
N ASP A 570 30.12 -38.00 -14.68
CA ASP A 570 30.46 -38.72 -15.93
C ASP A 570 31.84 -38.30 -16.42
N ILE A 571 32.86 -39.09 -16.01
CA ILE A 571 34.26 -38.81 -16.35
C ILE A 571 34.51 -38.84 -17.87
N THR A 572 33.84 -39.71 -18.59
CA THR A 572 33.94 -39.81 -20.06
C THR A 572 33.50 -38.53 -20.73
N ASN A 573 32.36 -37.97 -20.26
CA ASN A 573 31.84 -36.70 -20.77
C ASN A 573 32.75 -35.50 -20.39
N ILE A 574 33.29 -35.49 -19.17
CA ILE A 574 34.23 -34.45 -18.70
C ILE A 574 35.47 -34.43 -19.56
N ILE A 575 36.08 -35.60 -19.84
CA ILE A 575 37.23 -35.74 -20.72
C ILE A 575 36.90 -35.18 -22.12
N ARG A 576 35.79 -35.64 -22.69
CA ARG A 576 35.36 -35.26 -24.04
C ARG A 576 35.14 -33.74 -24.18
N ILE A 577 34.48 -33.09 -23.17
CA ILE A 577 34.26 -31.67 -23.18
C ILE A 577 35.60 -30.90 -22.96
N GLY A 578 36.35 -31.24 -21.92
CA GLY A 578 37.53 -30.49 -21.52
C GLY A 578 38.71 -30.62 -22.49
N LEU A 579 38.74 -31.67 -23.34
CA LEU A 579 39.75 -31.89 -24.35
C LEU A 579 39.22 -31.80 -25.78
N ALA A 580 38.00 -31.24 -25.96
CA ALA A 580 37.46 -31.05 -27.30
C ALA A 580 38.39 -30.12 -28.13
N LYS A 581 38.41 -30.32 -29.45
CA LYS A 581 39.25 -29.55 -30.38
C LYS A 581 38.97 -28.03 -30.32
N ALA A 582 37.77 -27.63 -29.98
CA ALA A 582 37.38 -26.24 -29.84
C ALA A 582 37.89 -25.55 -28.56
N VAL A 583 38.38 -26.35 -27.59
CA VAL A 583 38.91 -25.80 -26.33
C VAL A 583 40.31 -25.26 -26.59
N PRO A 584 40.65 -24.02 -26.14
CA PRO A 584 41.97 -23.45 -26.29
C PRO A 584 43.04 -24.34 -25.65
N GLY A 585 44.23 -24.38 -26.24
CA GLY A 585 45.33 -25.29 -25.81
C GLY A 585 45.78 -25.07 -24.36
N ASN A 586 45.87 -23.82 -23.90
CA ASN A 586 46.15 -23.47 -22.51
C ASN A 586 45.07 -23.95 -21.53
N VAL A 587 43.79 -23.88 -21.90
CA VAL A 587 42.67 -24.40 -21.11
C VAL A 587 42.73 -25.93 -21.07
N ALA A 588 43.00 -26.56 -22.19
CA ALA A 588 43.17 -28.02 -22.26
C ALA A 588 44.37 -28.49 -21.40
N ALA A 589 45.51 -27.79 -21.44
CA ALA A 589 46.64 -28.04 -20.57
C ALA A 589 46.28 -27.98 -19.08
N ALA A 590 45.59 -26.91 -18.69
CA ALA A 590 45.11 -26.76 -17.32
C ALA A 590 44.09 -27.85 -16.91
N ASN A 591 43.21 -28.28 -17.82
CA ASN A 591 42.28 -29.42 -17.59
C ASN A 591 43.07 -30.71 -17.35
N ILE A 592 44.07 -31.01 -18.18
CA ILE A 592 44.90 -32.19 -18.03
C ILE A 592 45.64 -32.14 -16.68
N GLY A 593 46.16 -31.01 -16.29
CA GLY A 593 46.80 -30.80 -14.99
C GLY A 593 45.84 -31.07 -13.83
N ILE A 594 44.62 -30.55 -13.91
CA ILE A 594 43.58 -30.80 -12.90
C ILE A 594 43.23 -32.30 -12.84
N PHE A 595 43.00 -32.97 -13.98
CA PHE A 595 42.66 -34.40 -14.02
C PHE A 595 43.74 -35.26 -13.38
N ASN A 596 45.02 -34.89 -13.56
CA ASN A 596 46.13 -35.56 -12.94
C ASN A 596 46.23 -35.32 -11.42
N CYS A 597 45.81 -34.15 -10.93
CA CYS A 597 45.94 -33.73 -9.53
C CYS A 597 44.64 -33.94 -8.70
N THR A 598 43.60 -34.56 -9.26
CA THR A 598 42.33 -34.82 -8.52
C THR A 598 42.55 -35.76 -7.33
N PRO A 599 41.64 -35.72 -6.31
CA PRO A 599 41.66 -36.66 -5.20
C PRO A 599 41.73 -38.12 -5.65
N PRO A 600 42.33 -39.03 -4.86
CA PRO A 600 42.59 -40.41 -5.29
C PRO A 600 41.40 -41.14 -5.89
N GLU A 601 40.22 -40.99 -5.29
CA GLU A 601 38.99 -41.69 -5.80
C GLU A 601 38.58 -41.20 -7.19
N THR A 602 38.62 -39.89 -7.43
CA THR A 602 38.29 -39.30 -8.73
C THR A 602 39.38 -39.59 -9.72
N ARG A 603 40.69 -39.53 -9.31
CA ARG A 603 41.83 -39.88 -10.16
C ARG A 603 41.74 -41.33 -10.68
N ILE A 604 41.41 -42.29 -9.82
CA ILE A 604 41.23 -43.70 -10.23
C ILE A 604 40.20 -43.81 -11.36
N ARG A 605 39.16 -42.99 -11.34
CA ARG A 605 38.14 -43.00 -12.40
C ARG A 605 38.66 -42.43 -13.72
N PHE A 606 39.48 -41.38 -13.68
CA PHE A 606 40.18 -40.86 -14.86
C PHE A 606 41.13 -41.94 -15.42
N LEU A 607 41.91 -42.62 -14.58
CA LEU A 607 42.83 -43.68 -14.99
C LEU A 607 42.09 -44.85 -15.58
N LYS A 608 40.90 -45.21 -15.07
CA LYS A 608 40.02 -46.23 -15.70
C LYS A 608 39.51 -45.82 -17.08
N SER A 609 39.32 -44.51 -17.32
CA SER A 609 38.83 -43.95 -18.59
C SER A 609 39.96 -43.54 -19.55
N VAL A 610 41.18 -44.09 -19.38
CA VAL A 610 42.37 -43.70 -20.15
C VAL A 610 42.24 -43.90 -21.67
N GLU A 611 41.43 -44.88 -22.14
CA GLU A 611 41.15 -45.07 -23.56
C GLU A 611 40.44 -43.82 -24.15
N GLU A 612 39.42 -43.30 -23.44
CA GLU A 612 38.67 -42.13 -23.89
C GLU A 612 39.55 -40.88 -23.79
N PHE A 613 40.39 -40.77 -22.74
CA PHE A 613 41.37 -39.72 -22.61
C PHE A 613 42.33 -39.64 -23.80
N CYS A 614 42.95 -40.76 -24.19
CA CYS A 614 43.83 -40.81 -25.36
C CYS A 614 43.10 -40.60 -26.68
N ARG A 615 41.82 -41.08 -26.79
CA ARG A 615 40.98 -40.80 -27.95
C ARG A 615 40.69 -39.32 -28.09
N ALA A 616 40.39 -38.62 -26.99
CA ALA A 616 40.19 -37.16 -26.97
C ALA A 616 41.44 -36.38 -27.38
N LEU A 617 42.62 -36.77 -26.84
CA LEU A 617 43.90 -36.16 -27.25
C LEU A 617 44.19 -36.36 -28.77
N THR A 618 43.95 -37.58 -29.28
CA THR A 618 44.12 -37.85 -30.72
C THR A 618 43.13 -37.06 -31.60
N ALA A 619 41.89 -36.92 -31.13
CA ALA A 619 40.85 -36.18 -31.85
C ALA A 619 41.11 -34.68 -31.99
N ARG A 620 41.96 -34.10 -31.12
CA ARG A 620 42.42 -32.70 -31.25
C ARG A 620 43.24 -32.48 -32.52
N GLY A 621 43.99 -33.52 -32.94
CA GLY A 621 44.79 -33.44 -34.15
C GLY A 621 46.08 -32.65 -34.04
N THR A 622 46.32 -31.94 -32.94
CA THR A 622 47.53 -31.19 -32.63
C THR A 622 47.86 -31.34 -31.14
N ILE A 623 49.17 -31.23 -30.80
CA ILE A 623 49.63 -31.17 -29.39
C ILE A 623 49.85 -29.70 -29.06
N ASP A 624 48.76 -29.01 -28.73
CA ASP A 624 48.68 -27.56 -28.46
C ASP A 624 48.62 -27.20 -26.96
N TYR A 625 48.72 -28.20 -26.11
CA TYR A 625 48.62 -28.06 -24.65
C TYR A 625 50.01 -27.92 -23.93
N GLY A 626 51.06 -27.63 -24.70
CA GLY A 626 52.39 -27.36 -24.19
C GLY A 626 53.10 -28.53 -23.47
N ASN A 627 54.28 -28.26 -22.93
CA ASN A 627 55.09 -29.27 -22.24
C ASN A 627 54.45 -29.72 -20.91
N ASP A 628 53.97 -28.77 -20.08
CA ASP A 628 53.36 -29.07 -18.80
C ASP A 628 52.09 -29.95 -18.96
N GLY A 629 51.23 -29.60 -19.93
CA GLY A 629 50.05 -30.41 -20.26
C GLY A 629 50.42 -31.82 -20.72
N SER A 630 51.50 -31.94 -21.53
CA SER A 630 52.00 -33.23 -22.01
C SER A 630 52.61 -34.06 -20.89
N GLU A 631 53.33 -33.48 -19.95
CA GLU A 631 53.87 -34.18 -18.77
C GLU A 631 52.74 -34.72 -17.88
N HIS A 632 51.73 -33.92 -17.61
CA HIS A 632 50.56 -34.39 -16.86
C HIS A 632 49.79 -35.47 -17.61
N ALA A 633 49.61 -35.34 -18.94
CA ALA A 633 48.95 -36.34 -19.75
C ALA A 633 49.74 -37.66 -19.77
N ALA A 634 51.09 -37.57 -19.86
CA ALA A 634 51.98 -38.74 -19.78
C ALA A 634 51.89 -39.44 -18.41
N ALA A 635 51.78 -38.66 -17.32
CA ALA A 635 51.57 -39.21 -15.99
C ALA A 635 50.27 -39.95 -15.86
N ILE A 636 49.13 -39.34 -16.35
CA ILE A 636 47.82 -40.06 -16.38
C ILE A 636 47.91 -41.35 -17.16
N LEU A 637 48.51 -41.32 -18.36
CA LEU A 637 48.65 -42.50 -19.20
C LEU A 637 49.50 -43.58 -18.50
N TRP A 638 50.63 -43.20 -17.92
CA TRP A 638 51.54 -44.13 -17.25
C TRP A 638 50.92 -44.73 -15.97
N ASP A 639 50.28 -43.95 -15.15
CA ASP A 639 49.65 -44.40 -13.91
C ASP A 639 48.47 -45.34 -14.18
N ALA A 640 47.82 -45.20 -15.34
CA ALA A 640 46.77 -46.13 -15.76
C ALA A 640 47.30 -47.57 -15.93
N SER A 641 48.60 -47.79 -16.10
CA SER A 641 49.23 -49.12 -16.17
C SER A 641 48.94 -49.95 -14.94
N VAL A 642 48.78 -49.37 -13.77
CA VAL A 642 48.50 -50.05 -12.50
C VAL A 642 47.01 -50.29 -12.31
N VAL A 643 46.14 -49.32 -12.70
CA VAL A 643 44.71 -49.35 -12.44
C VAL A 643 43.91 -50.05 -13.54
N ASN A 644 44.32 -49.87 -14.78
CA ASN A 644 43.66 -50.43 -15.96
C ASN A 644 44.70 -50.89 -17.00
N PRO A 645 45.45 -52.01 -16.78
CA PRO A 645 46.52 -52.43 -17.66
C PRO A 645 46.07 -52.68 -19.12
N THR A 646 44.90 -53.27 -19.30
CA THR A 646 44.36 -53.52 -20.64
C THR A 646 44.01 -52.24 -21.37
N GLY A 647 43.33 -51.30 -20.67
CA GLY A 647 43.02 -49.99 -21.20
C GLY A 647 44.28 -49.15 -21.49
N PHE A 648 45.34 -49.28 -20.68
CA PHE A 648 46.63 -48.62 -20.88
C PHE A 648 47.26 -49.04 -22.22
N VAL A 649 47.31 -50.36 -22.52
CA VAL A 649 47.90 -50.86 -23.79
C VAL A 649 47.05 -50.37 -24.98
N LYS A 650 45.74 -50.47 -24.91
CA LYS A 650 44.83 -49.97 -25.97
C LYS A 650 44.96 -48.47 -26.20
N ALA A 651 44.99 -47.71 -25.13
CA ALA A 651 45.14 -46.22 -25.16
C ALA A 651 46.49 -45.84 -25.80
N SER A 652 47.56 -46.53 -25.40
CA SER A 652 48.91 -46.32 -25.95
C SER A 652 48.95 -46.69 -27.44
N SER A 653 48.34 -47.79 -27.84
CA SER A 653 48.28 -48.23 -29.24
C SER A 653 47.50 -47.25 -30.13
N LEU A 654 46.46 -46.60 -29.57
CA LEU A 654 45.70 -45.55 -30.26
C LEU A 654 46.52 -44.26 -30.41
N LEU A 655 47.21 -43.85 -29.36
CA LEU A 655 47.88 -42.56 -29.29
C LEU A 655 49.23 -42.56 -30.00
N LEU A 656 50.02 -43.66 -29.90
CA LEU A 656 51.40 -43.73 -30.42
C LEU A 656 51.54 -43.37 -31.91
N PRO A 657 50.68 -43.87 -32.85
CA PRO A 657 50.79 -43.49 -34.27
C PRO A 657 50.60 -41.98 -34.53
N PHE A 658 49.82 -41.34 -33.69
CA PHE A 658 49.62 -39.87 -33.74
C PHE A 658 50.87 -39.17 -33.24
N LEU A 659 51.44 -39.56 -32.10
CA LEU A 659 52.64 -39.00 -31.50
C LEU A 659 53.87 -39.16 -32.41
N MET A 660 54.05 -40.29 -33.05
CA MET A 660 55.14 -40.61 -33.97
C MET A 660 55.16 -39.74 -35.24
N ARG A 661 54.11 -39.01 -35.50
CA ARG A 661 54.06 -38.01 -36.60
C ARG A 661 54.36 -36.61 -36.13
N SER A 662 54.46 -36.38 -34.85
CA SER A 662 54.73 -35.04 -34.28
C SER A 662 56.25 -34.83 -34.10
N VAL A 663 56.73 -33.72 -34.60
CA VAL A 663 58.14 -33.30 -34.42
C VAL A 663 58.32 -32.32 -33.24
N ASN A 664 57.25 -31.91 -32.60
CA ASN A 664 57.27 -30.90 -31.54
C ASN A 664 57.66 -31.51 -30.18
N GLU A 665 58.39 -30.73 -29.39
CA GLU A 665 58.90 -31.13 -28.06
C GLU A 665 57.80 -31.73 -27.17
N PRO A 666 56.57 -31.14 -27.05
CA PRO A 666 55.54 -31.68 -26.17
C PRO A 666 55.08 -33.09 -26.45
N ALA A 667 55.48 -33.73 -27.58
CA ALA A 667 55.17 -35.14 -27.84
C ALA A 667 56.11 -36.11 -27.03
N GLY A 668 57.28 -35.65 -26.64
CA GLY A 668 58.31 -36.47 -25.96
C GLY A 668 57.79 -37.18 -24.71
N PRO A 669 57.27 -36.46 -23.70
CA PRO A 669 56.74 -37.08 -22.48
C PRO A 669 55.66 -38.17 -22.76
N LEU A 670 54.75 -37.90 -23.70
CA LEU A 670 53.70 -38.82 -24.08
C LEU A 670 54.24 -40.08 -24.78
N ILE A 671 55.30 -39.92 -25.60
CA ILE A 671 56.01 -41.07 -26.22
C ILE A 671 56.71 -41.91 -25.13
N ALA A 672 57.31 -41.27 -24.12
CA ALA A 672 57.91 -41.94 -22.98
C ALA A 672 56.88 -42.78 -22.18
N ALA A 673 55.59 -42.45 -22.26
CA ALA A 673 54.50 -43.21 -21.62
C ALA A 673 53.84 -44.23 -22.57
N ALA A 674 53.65 -43.88 -23.85
CA ALA A 674 52.88 -44.71 -24.80
C ALA A 674 53.68 -45.76 -25.54
N PHE A 675 54.98 -45.51 -25.82
CA PHE A 675 55.85 -46.43 -26.56
C PHE A 675 56.10 -47.72 -25.79
N PRO A 676 56.45 -47.74 -24.49
CA PRO A 676 56.87 -48.93 -23.77
C PRO A 676 55.79 -50.07 -23.81
N PRO A 677 54.49 -49.85 -23.52
CA PRO A 677 53.51 -50.96 -23.53
C PRO A 677 53.30 -51.53 -24.92
N VAL A 678 53.32 -50.70 -25.96
CA VAL A 678 53.18 -51.18 -27.35
C VAL A 678 54.39 -51.98 -27.76
N TYR A 679 55.60 -51.50 -27.37
CA TYR A 679 56.82 -52.20 -27.63
C TYR A 679 56.87 -53.56 -26.93
N GLN A 680 56.42 -53.63 -25.68
CA GLN A 680 56.43 -54.91 -24.93
C GLN A 680 55.46 -55.91 -25.55
N GLU A 681 54.29 -55.48 -26.05
CA GLU A 681 53.37 -56.35 -26.77
C GLU A 681 53.98 -56.86 -28.10
N LEU A 682 54.68 -55.98 -28.82
CA LEU A 682 55.40 -56.40 -30.00
C LEU A 682 56.49 -57.42 -29.65
N LYS A 683 57.22 -57.22 -28.51
CA LYS A 683 58.22 -58.13 -28.04
C LYS A 683 57.63 -59.51 -27.73
N LYS A 684 56.48 -59.60 -27.06
CA LYS A 684 55.79 -60.86 -26.80
C LYS A 684 55.43 -61.58 -28.12
N ALA A 685 54.97 -60.82 -29.10
CA ALA A 685 54.61 -61.33 -30.41
C ALA A 685 55.84 -61.72 -31.30
N ASP A 686 57.04 -61.27 -30.92
CA ASP A 686 58.28 -61.45 -31.63
C ASP A 686 59.04 -62.72 -31.17
N GLU A 687 58.56 -63.41 -30.11
CA GLU A 687 59.15 -64.64 -29.66
C GLU A 687 58.91 -65.73 -30.71
N ALA A 688 60.04 -66.20 -31.31
CA ALA A 688 59.94 -67.30 -32.28
C ALA A 688 59.50 -68.59 -31.57
N PRO A 689 58.62 -69.38 -32.16
CA PRO A 689 58.31 -70.69 -31.65
C PRO A 689 59.57 -71.49 -31.46
N ASP A 690 59.72 -72.22 -30.35
CA ASP A 690 60.95 -72.95 -29.98
C ASP A 690 61.50 -73.82 -31.10
N PHE A 691 60.66 -74.38 -31.96
CA PHE A 691 61.11 -75.22 -33.09
C PHE A 691 61.79 -74.40 -34.23
N LEU A 692 61.54 -73.10 -34.34
CA LEU A 692 62.11 -72.24 -35.38
C LEU A 692 63.41 -71.54 -34.91
N ARG A 693 63.78 -71.61 -33.65
CA ARG A 693 65.00 -71.05 -33.11
C ARG A 693 66.31 -71.62 -33.72
N PHE A 694 66.19 -72.84 -34.37
CA PHE A 694 67.29 -73.47 -35.08
C PHE A 694 67.58 -72.84 -36.44
N PHE A 695 66.73 -72.09 -37.02
CA PHE A 695 66.94 -71.47 -38.33
C PHE A 695 67.54 -70.07 -38.19
N LEU A 696 68.87 -69.97 -38.25
CA LEU A 696 69.68 -68.81 -38.08
C LEU A 696 69.52 -67.69 -39.14
N PHE A 697 68.62 -67.86 -40.11
CA PHE A 697 68.49 -66.97 -41.28
C PHE A 697 67.22 -66.15 -41.34
N VAL A 698 66.33 -66.25 -40.37
CA VAL A 698 65.12 -65.48 -40.34
C VAL A 698 65.15 -64.41 -39.29
N ASP A 699 65.14 -63.13 -39.72
CA ASP A 699 65.19 -61.98 -38.83
C ASP A 699 63.71 -61.78 -38.25
N TRP A 700 63.43 -62.41 -37.12
CA TRP A 700 62.17 -62.40 -36.42
C TRP A 700 62.04 -61.19 -35.49
N ASP A 701 62.99 -60.29 -35.54
CA ASP A 701 62.98 -59.13 -34.62
C ASP A 701 62.06 -58.00 -35.17
N LYS A 702 60.78 -58.15 -34.99
CA LYS A 702 59.80 -57.10 -35.30
C LYS A 702 60.05 -55.83 -34.50
N CYS A 703 60.60 -55.97 -33.31
CA CYS A 703 61.02 -54.86 -32.48
C CYS A 703 62.15 -54.03 -33.11
N LYS A 704 62.89 -54.59 -34.06
CA LYS A 704 63.94 -53.85 -34.80
C LYS A 704 63.42 -52.72 -35.59
N VAL A 705 62.19 -52.91 -36.22
CA VAL A 705 61.53 -51.81 -36.94
C VAL A 705 61.05 -50.76 -35.98
N ALA A 706 60.36 -51.12 -34.87
CA ALA A 706 59.88 -50.18 -33.88
C ALA A 706 61.02 -49.35 -33.24
N ARG A 707 62.19 -49.98 -32.94
CA ARG A 707 63.37 -49.26 -32.45
C ARG A 707 63.89 -48.29 -33.51
N ARG A 708 63.94 -48.72 -34.76
CA ARG A 708 64.38 -47.88 -35.86
C ARG A 708 63.49 -46.65 -35.98
N ASP A 709 62.19 -46.87 -36.14
CA ASP A 709 61.27 -45.83 -36.38
C ASP A 709 61.23 -44.85 -35.23
N LEU A 710 61.30 -45.30 -33.95
CA LEU A 710 61.43 -44.44 -32.80
C LEU A 710 62.70 -43.53 -32.84
N VAL A 711 63.87 -44.12 -33.17
CA VAL A 711 65.13 -43.36 -33.23
C VAL A 711 65.13 -42.43 -34.44
N ASP A 712 64.69 -42.88 -35.61
CA ASP A 712 64.67 -42.07 -36.81
C ASP A 712 63.72 -40.87 -36.60
N GLN A 713 62.55 -41.04 -35.96
CA GLN A 713 61.64 -39.95 -35.63
C GLN A 713 62.23 -39.03 -34.57
N PHE A 714 62.91 -39.54 -33.53
CA PHE A 714 63.60 -38.74 -32.52
C PHE A 714 64.63 -37.78 -33.13
N LEU A 715 65.49 -38.30 -34.04
CA LEU A 715 66.56 -37.52 -34.64
C LEU A 715 66.09 -36.35 -35.54
N ILE A 716 64.82 -36.41 -36.03
CA ILE A 716 64.21 -35.35 -36.85
C ILE A 716 63.28 -34.44 -36.04
N SER A 717 63.10 -34.81 -34.78
CA SER A 717 62.14 -34.07 -33.88
C SER A 717 62.91 -33.18 -32.90
N ASN A 718 62.14 -32.34 -32.17
CA ASN A 718 62.65 -31.54 -31.05
C ASN A 718 62.36 -32.22 -29.68
N TRP A 719 62.16 -33.55 -29.65
CA TRP A 719 61.87 -34.24 -28.39
C TRP A 719 63.09 -34.19 -27.48
N ARG A 720 62.85 -34.10 -26.15
CA ARG A 720 64.00 -34.08 -25.20
C ARG A 720 64.68 -35.44 -25.15
N GLY A 721 66.01 -35.43 -25.07
CA GLY A 721 66.77 -36.66 -24.92
C GLY A 721 66.40 -37.48 -23.69
N THR A 722 66.00 -36.83 -22.60
CA THR A 722 65.45 -37.52 -21.40
C THR A 722 64.21 -38.30 -21.63
N ASP A 723 63.26 -37.82 -22.51
CA ASP A 723 62.03 -38.49 -22.80
C ASP A 723 62.27 -39.78 -23.60
N ILE A 724 63.17 -39.73 -24.59
CA ILE A 724 63.49 -40.93 -25.36
C ILE A 724 64.28 -41.95 -24.53
N ALA A 725 65.18 -41.52 -23.64
CA ALA A 725 65.87 -42.38 -22.72
C ALA A 725 64.89 -43.08 -21.76
N LEU A 726 63.92 -42.32 -21.25
CA LEU A 726 62.91 -42.88 -20.39
C LEU A 726 61.99 -43.87 -21.15
N ALA A 727 61.65 -43.60 -22.41
CA ALA A 727 60.88 -44.51 -23.28
C ALA A 727 61.69 -45.83 -23.48
N ALA A 728 62.98 -45.70 -23.70
CA ALA A 728 63.82 -46.86 -23.93
C ALA A 728 64.01 -47.74 -22.67
N SER A 729 64.17 -47.10 -21.51
CA SER A 729 64.32 -47.82 -20.24
C SER A 729 63.01 -48.52 -19.85
N ARG A 730 61.86 -47.78 -19.92
CA ARG A 730 60.51 -48.36 -19.66
C ARG A 730 60.14 -49.50 -20.61
N ALA A 731 60.65 -49.46 -21.84
CA ALA A 731 60.49 -50.54 -22.81
C ALA A 731 61.39 -51.76 -22.47
N GLY A 732 62.35 -51.66 -21.54
CA GLY A 732 63.28 -52.68 -21.17
C GLY A 732 64.30 -52.99 -22.28
N ASP A 733 64.70 -51.96 -23.06
CA ASP A 733 65.64 -52.05 -24.15
C ASP A 733 66.58 -50.80 -24.32
N ALA A 734 66.87 -50.18 -23.16
CA ALA A 734 67.62 -48.93 -23.09
C ALA A 734 68.99 -49.04 -23.86
N SER A 735 69.79 -50.06 -23.63
CA SER A 735 71.08 -50.23 -24.24
C SER A 735 71.01 -50.32 -25.78
N ARG A 736 70.02 -50.97 -26.36
CA ARG A 736 69.88 -51.05 -27.82
C ARG A 736 69.44 -49.79 -28.47
N ILE A 737 68.46 -49.11 -27.83
CA ILE A 737 67.88 -47.90 -28.37
C ILE A 737 68.88 -46.74 -28.26
N LEU A 738 69.54 -46.54 -27.11
CA LEU A 738 70.52 -45.48 -26.90
C LEU A 738 71.75 -45.66 -27.78
N ARG A 739 72.26 -46.91 -27.91
CA ARG A 739 73.42 -47.21 -28.81
C ARG A 739 73.01 -46.91 -30.27
N ARG A 740 71.78 -47.11 -30.68
CA ARG A 740 71.32 -46.77 -32.01
C ARG A 740 71.29 -45.25 -32.23
N ILE A 741 70.84 -44.48 -31.24
CA ILE A 741 70.81 -43.01 -31.28
C ILE A 741 72.26 -42.52 -31.52
N GLU A 742 73.21 -43.00 -30.74
CA GLU A 742 74.60 -42.60 -30.91
C GLU A 742 75.17 -42.93 -32.30
N LYS A 743 74.93 -44.16 -32.78
CA LYS A 743 75.36 -44.62 -34.13
C LYS A 743 74.78 -43.81 -35.28
N MET A 744 73.61 -43.20 -35.09
CA MET A 744 72.91 -42.37 -36.08
C MET A 744 73.26 -40.88 -35.97
N GLY A 745 74.26 -40.52 -35.18
CA GLY A 745 74.72 -39.13 -35.01
C GLY A 745 74.08 -38.35 -33.89
N GLY A 746 73.36 -38.98 -32.95
CA GLY A 746 72.76 -38.36 -31.80
C GLY A 746 73.59 -38.29 -30.56
N SER A 747 74.93 -38.18 -30.66
CA SER A 747 75.90 -38.10 -29.51
C SER A 747 75.56 -36.95 -28.58
N ALA A 748 75.23 -35.75 -29.10
CA ALA A 748 74.84 -34.59 -28.31
C ALA A 748 73.55 -34.83 -27.45
N ALA A 749 72.60 -35.67 -27.95
CA ALA A 749 71.40 -36.06 -27.18
C ALA A 749 71.77 -37.00 -26.03
N ILE A 750 72.78 -37.90 -26.20
CA ILE A 750 73.28 -38.78 -25.15
C ILE A 750 73.97 -37.99 -24.05
N GLU A 751 74.81 -37.01 -24.40
CA GLU A 751 75.40 -36.06 -23.45
C GLU A 751 74.37 -35.28 -22.65
N GLN A 752 73.32 -34.75 -23.32
CA GLN A 752 72.22 -34.07 -22.68
C GLN A 752 71.46 -34.97 -21.69
N VAL A 753 71.20 -36.23 -22.06
CA VAL A 753 70.62 -37.22 -21.15
C VAL A 753 71.48 -37.44 -19.92
N TRP A 754 72.80 -37.53 -20.11
CA TRP A 754 73.71 -37.71 -19.02
C TRP A 754 73.70 -36.54 -18.03
N ASP A 755 73.75 -35.34 -18.53
CA ASP A 755 73.68 -34.11 -17.71
C ASP A 755 72.38 -33.97 -16.96
N SER A 756 71.29 -34.49 -17.50
CA SER A 756 69.91 -34.39 -16.96
C SER A 756 69.48 -35.67 -16.22
N LEU A 757 70.34 -36.64 -15.95
CA LEU A 757 70.04 -37.90 -15.30
C LEU A 757 69.31 -37.74 -13.95
N THR A 758 69.59 -36.67 -13.20
CA THR A 758 69.01 -36.40 -11.89
C THR A 758 67.53 -36.11 -11.98
N SER A 759 67.02 -35.69 -13.12
CA SER A 759 65.55 -35.41 -13.35
C SER A 759 64.78 -36.70 -13.61
N ILE A 760 65.43 -37.81 -13.88
CA ILE A 760 64.81 -39.09 -14.19
C ILE A 760 64.56 -39.89 -12.89
N PRO A 761 63.36 -40.38 -12.64
CA PRO A 761 63.06 -41.14 -11.42
C PRO A 761 63.67 -42.55 -11.43
N GLU A 762 63.98 -43.09 -10.24
CA GLU A 762 64.33 -44.50 -10.08
C GLU A 762 63.13 -45.40 -10.33
N PRO A 763 63.32 -46.64 -10.87
CA PRO A 763 64.61 -47.31 -11.14
C PRO A 763 65.22 -46.97 -12.51
N TRP A 764 64.51 -46.26 -13.37
CA TRP A 764 64.92 -45.99 -14.75
C TRP A 764 66.18 -45.18 -14.86
N ARG A 765 66.49 -44.31 -13.89
CA ARG A 765 67.75 -43.55 -13.82
C ARG A 765 68.99 -44.51 -13.84
N SER A 766 68.92 -45.48 -12.96
CA SER A 766 70.03 -46.50 -12.85
C SER A 766 70.17 -47.28 -14.14
N ASP A 767 69.09 -47.72 -14.77
CA ASP A 767 69.16 -48.48 -16.03
C ASP A 767 69.66 -47.64 -17.20
N ILE A 768 69.28 -46.38 -17.32
CA ILE A 768 69.79 -45.45 -18.34
C ILE A 768 71.23 -45.15 -18.11
N SER A 769 71.65 -44.88 -16.87
CA SER A 769 73.08 -44.62 -16.53
C SER A 769 73.98 -45.79 -16.90
N GLN A 770 73.49 -47.01 -16.61
CA GLN A 770 74.26 -48.21 -16.98
C GLN A 770 74.28 -48.40 -18.49
N ALA A 771 73.17 -48.17 -19.19
CA ALA A 771 73.10 -48.26 -20.65
C ALA A 771 74.00 -47.28 -21.35
N ILE A 772 74.12 -46.02 -20.90
CA ILE A 772 75.03 -45.00 -21.43
C ILE A 772 76.49 -45.37 -21.19
N LYS A 773 76.85 -45.89 -20.00
CA LYS A 773 78.25 -46.32 -19.71
C LYS A 773 78.71 -47.47 -20.59
N ASN A 774 77.77 -48.26 -21.15
CA ASN A 774 78.04 -49.37 -22.03
C ASN A 774 78.03 -49.03 -23.53
N ILE A 775 77.76 -47.80 -23.88
CA ILE A 775 77.83 -47.31 -25.25
C ILE A 775 79.28 -46.94 -25.63
#